data_0796bc11b4c92064a68f0feb20e3b612
#
_entry.id   0796bc11b4c92064a68f0feb20e3b612
#
_cell.length_a   1.000
_cell.length_b   1.000
_cell.length_c   1.000
_cell.angle_alpha   90.00
_cell.angle_beta   90.00
_cell.angle_gamma   90.00
#
_symmetry.space_group_name_H-M   'P 1'
#
loop_
_entity.id
_entity.type
_entity.pdbx_description
1 polymer ?
#
loop_
_entity_poly.entity_id
_entity_poly.type
_entity_poly.pdbx_seq_one_letter_code
_entity_poly.pdbx_strand_id
1 'polypeptide(L)'
;MKKLLLLFIMALQILSVYSQESTNPNRKKVAVVLSGGGAKGMAHIGALKVIERAGIPVDYVTGTSMGSIVGGLYSIGYNANILDSLVRTIDWNYTLSDREDMSQQSLRDREKQNTYAFSRGFTLGKRNSNDGGLIKGKNLAQLFQKLCLGYTDSLDFNKFPIPFACVATDIIDNTEYDFHSGRLPQAMRASMAIPAAFSPVRIGDKVLVDGGLRNNYPADIAREMGADIIIGVTVQGAPKTSDDLGHTISILSQIIDVNCKNKYDENLAITDVPIRVNTEGYNAASFNDNAINELIQRGEDEAMKHWDELIALKQRIGIDDSFVPPVLTPQNPSALTEKVKVNRFVFENFTSHDEHFIRSKFHLSKYDSIDARQEAKIATSMRVDLFYQTVDTRSVPAGDGYVLIFTAGNKKTSQVNLGGRFDTEEIVALQINADHPLQTSIPIDVDLTIRLGKRIMGKGELTFHPRSFTRPSFSYVFRHNDMDLYESGERDHSFKYNHHQWNLTPINFNVRNFNLQANIRWDYIHFLGNLLTTGKTPVTLQNDHYFSYHALVRYNSEDNWYFPTIGSRFKMEYAYLTDNFAEMGDKPGVSDLNANWRTSIPFSKRFTLQPLIYGRCLFGANIPVVYGNTIGGEWFGHYLEQQMPFAGMGNLEYTDQHFLALQVQGQQRIATNHFILLRIAAAQHADEFKHVFERKTMLGGQLAYYYNTVLGPLGATLGYTNKTKKLNLYLNLGFEF
;
A
#
# COMPACT_ATOMS: atom_id res chain seq x y z
N MET A 1 -15.58 -4.06 -63.58
CA MET A 1 -14.40 -4.28 -62.76
C MET A 1 -14.65 -4.03 -61.23
N LYS A 2 -15.18 -2.89 -60.77
CA LYS A 2 -15.42 -2.65 -59.32
C LYS A 2 -16.38 -3.65 -58.64
N LYS A 3 -17.43 -4.10 -59.31
CA LYS A 3 -18.36 -5.10 -58.78
C LYS A 3 -17.77 -6.53 -58.68
N LEU A 4 -16.88 -6.89 -59.60
CA LEU A 4 -16.15 -8.16 -59.57
C LEU A 4 -15.09 -8.17 -58.45
N LEU A 5 -14.41 -7.02 -58.19
CA LEU A 5 -13.48 -6.88 -57.11
C LEU A 5 -14.15 -6.95 -55.73
N LEU A 6 -15.37 -6.37 -55.61
CA LEU A 6 -16.16 -6.48 -54.35
C LEU A 6 -16.63 -7.90 -54.08
N LEU A 7 -17.04 -8.63 -55.12
CA LEU A 7 -17.42 -10.06 -55.01
C LEU A 7 -16.22 -10.93 -54.66
N PHE A 8 -15.02 -10.60 -55.16
CA PHE A 8 -13.78 -11.31 -54.84
C PHE A 8 -13.31 -11.02 -53.40
N ILE A 9 -13.48 -9.78 -52.93
CA ILE A 9 -13.20 -9.42 -51.55
C ILE A 9 -14.23 -10.03 -50.57
N MET A 10 -15.52 -10.10 -50.92
CA MET A 10 -16.53 -10.81 -50.16
C MET A 10 -16.29 -12.32 -50.16
N ALA A 11 -15.85 -12.92 -51.26
CA ALA A 11 -15.49 -14.33 -51.34
C ALA A 11 -14.23 -14.65 -50.51
N LEU A 12 -13.24 -13.76 -50.48
CA LEU A 12 -12.07 -13.87 -49.60
C LEU A 12 -12.43 -13.69 -48.11
N GLN A 13 -13.38 -12.82 -47.77
CA GLN A 13 -13.89 -12.70 -46.40
C GLN A 13 -14.75 -13.91 -45.97
N ILE A 14 -15.47 -14.54 -46.90
CA ILE A 14 -16.20 -15.81 -46.62
C ILE A 14 -15.23 -16.98 -46.48
N LEU A 15 -14.10 -16.99 -47.20
CA LEU A 15 -13.06 -18.00 -47.06
C LEU A 15 -12.23 -17.84 -45.74
N SER A 16 -12.16 -16.63 -45.19
CA SER A 16 -11.51 -16.40 -43.87
C SER A 16 -12.41 -16.76 -42.68
N VAL A 17 -13.72 -16.92 -42.88
CA VAL A 17 -14.66 -17.38 -41.83
C VAL A 17 -14.75 -18.92 -41.77
N TYR A 18 -14.21 -19.63 -42.78
CA TYR A 18 -14.11 -21.10 -42.79
C TYR A 18 -12.67 -21.59 -42.57
N SER A 19 -11.95 -20.97 -41.64
CA SER A 19 -10.91 -21.71 -40.89
C SER A 19 -11.68 -22.56 -39.87
N GLN A 20 -12.29 -23.60 -40.36
CA GLN A 20 -12.92 -24.63 -39.56
C GLN A 20 -11.82 -25.23 -38.66
N GLU A 21 -11.99 -25.12 -37.35
CA GLU A 21 -11.37 -25.99 -36.37
C GLU A 21 -11.40 -27.41 -36.89
N SER A 22 -10.25 -27.97 -37.26
CA SER A 22 -10.10 -29.41 -37.44
C SER A 22 -10.03 -30.07 -36.06
N THR A 23 -11.09 -29.91 -35.28
CA THR A 23 -11.29 -30.67 -34.05
C THR A 23 -11.62 -32.08 -34.46
N ASN A 24 -10.67 -32.98 -34.32
CA ASN A 24 -10.96 -34.39 -34.33
C ASN A 24 -11.92 -34.63 -33.12
N PRO A 25 -13.23 -34.86 -33.33
CA PRO A 25 -14.20 -34.97 -32.24
C PRO A 25 -13.91 -36.14 -31.29
N ASN A 26 -13.00 -37.05 -31.70
CA ASN A 26 -12.65 -38.25 -30.95
C ASN A 26 -11.30 -38.15 -30.27
N ARG A 27 -10.61 -36.97 -30.26
CA ARG A 27 -9.36 -36.85 -29.53
C ARG A 27 -9.59 -36.91 -28.00
N LYS A 28 -8.59 -37.44 -27.29
CA LYS A 28 -8.59 -37.45 -25.83
C LYS A 28 -8.54 -36.04 -25.27
N LYS A 29 -9.21 -35.83 -24.16
CA LYS A 29 -9.31 -34.55 -23.46
C LYS A 29 -8.15 -34.40 -22.47
N VAL A 30 -7.48 -33.25 -22.52
CA VAL A 30 -6.32 -32.94 -21.70
C VAL A 30 -6.68 -31.92 -20.62
N ALA A 31 -6.34 -32.24 -19.37
CA ALA A 31 -6.40 -31.27 -18.27
C ALA A 31 -5.03 -30.80 -17.85
N VAL A 32 -4.92 -29.53 -17.46
CA VAL A 32 -3.79 -28.99 -16.73
C VAL A 32 -4.20 -28.78 -15.26
N VAL A 33 -3.42 -29.35 -14.34
CA VAL A 33 -3.63 -29.30 -12.90
C VAL A 33 -2.52 -28.48 -12.26
N LEU A 34 -2.87 -27.44 -11.48
CA LEU A 34 -1.93 -26.50 -10.88
C LEU A 34 -2.05 -26.50 -9.36
N SER A 35 -0.98 -26.87 -8.67
CA SER A 35 -0.98 -26.96 -7.20
C SER A 35 -1.00 -25.59 -6.51
N GLY A 36 -1.37 -25.56 -5.24
CA GLY A 36 -1.13 -24.44 -4.35
C GLY A 36 0.36 -24.29 -3.99
N GLY A 37 0.74 -23.08 -3.51
CA GLY A 37 2.12 -22.86 -3.08
C GLY A 37 2.51 -21.39 -2.86
N GLY A 38 1.57 -20.46 -2.89
CA GLY A 38 1.85 -19.02 -2.78
C GLY A 38 2.80 -18.54 -3.87
N ALA A 39 3.83 -17.75 -3.53
CA ALA A 39 4.80 -17.25 -4.52
C ALA A 39 5.47 -18.34 -5.37
N LYS A 40 5.64 -19.54 -4.81
CA LYS A 40 6.22 -20.70 -5.55
C LYS A 40 5.40 -21.05 -6.80
N GLY A 41 4.08 -20.77 -6.78
CA GLY A 41 3.20 -21.01 -7.93
C GLY A 41 3.49 -20.13 -9.15
N MET A 42 4.41 -19.16 -9.08
CA MET A 42 4.92 -18.47 -10.28
C MET A 42 5.57 -19.45 -11.27
N ALA A 43 6.08 -20.58 -10.78
CA ALA A 43 6.63 -21.65 -11.62
C ALA A 43 5.60 -22.27 -12.58
N HIS A 44 4.30 -22.23 -12.25
CA HIS A 44 3.26 -22.71 -13.15
C HIS A 44 3.26 -21.98 -14.49
N ILE A 45 3.59 -20.66 -14.48
CA ILE A 45 3.67 -19.85 -15.70
C ILE A 45 4.77 -20.38 -16.62
N GLY A 46 5.94 -20.71 -16.05
CA GLY A 46 7.05 -21.31 -16.82
C GLY A 46 6.67 -22.65 -17.45
N ALA A 47 6.03 -23.54 -16.68
CA ALA A 47 5.57 -24.81 -17.20
C ALA A 47 4.49 -24.67 -18.29
N LEU A 48 3.54 -23.73 -18.13
CA LEU A 48 2.54 -23.43 -19.14
C LEU A 48 3.14 -22.96 -20.46
N LYS A 49 4.24 -22.16 -20.43
CA LYS A 49 4.96 -21.77 -21.66
C LYS A 49 5.46 -22.99 -22.47
N VAL A 50 5.93 -24.02 -21.76
CA VAL A 50 6.43 -25.23 -22.42
C VAL A 50 5.28 -26.07 -22.97
N ILE A 51 4.18 -26.21 -22.21
CA ILE A 51 2.97 -26.90 -22.64
C ILE A 51 2.37 -26.25 -23.90
N GLU A 52 2.28 -24.92 -23.92
CA GLU A 52 1.84 -24.14 -25.09
C GLU A 52 2.81 -24.34 -26.28
N ARG A 53 4.12 -24.27 -26.04
CA ARG A 53 5.16 -24.46 -27.07
C ARG A 53 5.12 -25.87 -27.66
N ALA A 54 4.80 -26.87 -26.85
CA ALA A 54 4.60 -28.23 -27.30
C ALA A 54 3.34 -28.42 -28.17
N GLY A 55 2.46 -27.42 -28.23
CA GLY A 55 1.23 -27.47 -29.01
C GLY A 55 0.19 -28.42 -28.43
N ILE A 56 0.17 -28.60 -27.12
CA ILE A 56 -0.81 -29.45 -26.42
C ILE A 56 -2.12 -28.65 -26.24
N PRO A 57 -3.28 -29.18 -26.70
CA PRO A 57 -4.56 -28.58 -26.41
C PRO A 57 -4.94 -28.78 -24.95
N VAL A 58 -5.36 -27.72 -24.28
CA VAL A 58 -5.85 -27.76 -22.89
C VAL A 58 -7.38 -27.66 -22.90
N ASP A 59 -8.06 -28.73 -22.48
CA ASP A 59 -9.52 -28.82 -22.45
C ASP A 59 -10.11 -28.48 -21.08
N TYR A 60 -9.34 -28.70 -20.00
CA TYR A 60 -9.76 -28.42 -18.63
C TYR A 60 -8.58 -27.85 -17.85
N VAL A 61 -8.90 -26.98 -16.88
CA VAL A 61 -7.92 -26.48 -15.93
C VAL A 61 -8.47 -26.62 -14.52
N THR A 62 -7.69 -27.19 -13.62
CA THR A 62 -8.03 -27.20 -12.20
C THR A 62 -6.87 -26.64 -11.37
N GLY A 63 -7.19 -26.00 -10.25
CA GLY A 63 -6.15 -25.39 -9.46
C GLY A 63 -6.54 -25.08 -8.03
N THR A 64 -5.52 -24.99 -7.15
CA THR A 64 -5.67 -24.63 -5.75
C THR A 64 -4.78 -23.43 -5.43
N SER A 65 -5.26 -22.48 -4.60
CA SER A 65 -4.48 -21.32 -4.14
C SER A 65 -3.85 -20.54 -5.30
N MET A 66 -2.51 -20.41 -5.38
CA MET A 66 -1.87 -19.76 -6.54
C MET A 66 -2.18 -20.47 -7.86
N GLY A 67 -2.32 -21.80 -7.84
CA GLY A 67 -2.77 -22.56 -9.01
C GLY A 67 -4.17 -22.19 -9.47
N SER A 68 -5.07 -21.81 -8.55
CA SER A 68 -6.41 -21.29 -8.90
C SER A 68 -6.35 -19.91 -9.57
N ILE A 69 -5.38 -19.08 -9.18
CA ILE A 69 -5.19 -17.75 -9.77
C ILE A 69 -4.62 -17.87 -11.18
N VAL A 70 -3.52 -18.61 -11.33
CA VAL A 70 -2.89 -18.84 -12.64
C VAL A 70 -3.85 -19.59 -13.57
N GLY A 71 -4.47 -20.68 -13.09
CA GLY A 71 -5.40 -21.49 -13.86
C GLY A 71 -6.69 -20.75 -14.22
N GLY A 72 -7.27 -19.98 -13.28
CA GLY A 72 -8.48 -19.20 -13.52
C GLY A 72 -8.26 -18.10 -14.55
N LEU A 73 -7.13 -17.40 -14.51
CA LEU A 73 -6.77 -16.42 -15.53
C LEU A 73 -6.48 -17.09 -16.88
N TYR A 74 -5.78 -18.23 -16.87
CA TYR A 74 -5.51 -19.02 -18.07
C TYR A 74 -6.80 -19.49 -18.74
N SER A 75 -7.76 -19.94 -17.96
CA SER A 75 -9.06 -20.44 -18.46
C SER A 75 -9.91 -19.37 -19.17
N ILE A 76 -9.73 -18.09 -18.84
CA ILE A 76 -10.41 -16.96 -19.48
C ILE A 76 -9.56 -16.29 -20.58
N GLY A 77 -8.44 -16.91 -20.98
CA GLY A 77 -7.65 -16.54 -22.15
C GLY A 77 -6.32 -15.86 -21.92
N TYR A 78 -5.86 -15.68 -20.68
CA TYR A 78 -4.50 -15.19 -20.42
C TYR A 78 -3.48 -16.28 -20.69
N ASN A 79 -2.82 -16.25 -21.85
CA ASN A 79 -1.77 -17.21 -22.16
C ASN A 79 -0.52 -17.02 -21.26
N ALA A 80 0.39 -17.97 -21.27
CA ALA A 80 1.54 -17.97 -20.36
C ALA A 80 2.45 -16.74 -20.51
N ASN A 81 2.60 -16.18 -21.72
CA ASN A 81 3.40 -14.96 -21.95
C ASN A 81 2.73 -13.70 -21.38
N ILE A 82 1.40 -13.61 -21.50
CA ILE A 82 0.62 -12.51 -20.90
C ILE A 82 0.72 -12.61 -19.38
N LEU A 83 0.57 -13.80 -18.79
CA LEU A 83 0.71 -14.04 -17.35
C LEU A 83 2.11 -13.67 -16.86
N ASP A 84 3.17 -14.05 -17.58
CA ASP A 84 4.56 -13.67 -17.23
C ASP A 84 4.74 -12.14 -17.21
N SER A 85 4.30 -11.46 -18.26
CA SER A 85 4.34 -10.00 -18.31
C SER A 85 3.54 -9.36 -17.17
N LEU A 86 2.37 -9.90 -16.86
CA LEU A 86 1.47 -9.40 -15.82
C LEU A 86 2.12 -9.48 -14.44
N VAL A 87 2.64 -10.66 -14.04
CA VAL A 87 3.17 -10.86 -12.68
C VAL A 87 4.42 -10.01 -12.39
N ARG A 88 5.15 -9.61 -13.43
CA ARG A 88 6.31 -8.71 -13.34
C ARG A 88 5.93 -7.24 -13.17
N THR A 89 4.71 -6.84 -13.52
CA THR A 89 4.23 -5.46 -13.41
C THR A 89 3.45 -5.19 -12.12
N ILE A 90 3.06 -6.24 -11.40
CA ILE A 90 2.29 -6.12 -10.15
C ILE A 90 3.21 -5.68 -9.00
N ASP A 91 2.82 -4.63 -8.30
CA ASP A 91 3.39 -4.32 -6.98
C ASP A 91 2.80 -5.30 -5.95
N TRP A 92 3.52 -6.39 -5.69
CA TRP A 92 3.10 -7.45 -4.78
C TRP A 92 3.03 -6.97 -3.32
N ASN A 93 3.90 -6.04 -2.90
CA ASN A 93 3.87 -5.49 -1.54
C ASN A 93 2.58 -4.72 -1.29
N TYR A 94 2.14 -3.94 -2.27
CA TYR A 94 0.85 -3.24 -2.21
C TYR A 94 -0.32 -4.22 -2.34
N THR A 95 -0.28 -5.12 -3.31
CA THR A 95 -1.38 -6.04 -3.65
C THR A 95 -1.70 -7.01 -2.51
N LEU A 96 -0.66 -7.52 -1.83
CA LEU A 96 -0.78 -8.42 -0.67
C LEU A 96 -0.95 -7.67 0.66
N SER A 97 -1.30 -6.40 0.62
CA SER A 97 -1.62 -5.58 1.80
C SER A 97 -3.03 -5.01 1.70
N ASP A 98 -3.51 -4.44 2.80
CA ASP A 98 -4.76 -3.67 2.82
C ASP A 98 -4.51 -2.15 2.76
N ARG A 99 -3.31 -1.72 2.36
CA ARG A 99 -2.97 -0.32 2.24
C ARG A 99 -3.76 0.33 1.10
N GLU A 100 -4.26 1.53 1.34
CA GLU A 100 -4.83 2.33 0.27
C GLU A 100 -3.71 2.94 -0.58
N ASP A 101 -3.95 3.14 -1.87
CA ASP A 101 -3.03 3.85 -2.76
C ASP A 101 -2.81 5.27 -2.24
N MET A 102 -1.55 5.65 -2.00
CA MET A 102 -1.18 6.96 -1.49
C MET A 102 -1.71 8.11 -2.36
N SER A 103 -1.81 7.91 -3.67
CA SER A 103 -2.35 8.91 -4.60
C SER A 103 -3.85 9.16 -4.43
N GLN A 104 -4.56 8.25 -3.79
CA GLN A 104 -6.02 8.30 -3.57
C GLN A 104 -6.39 8.75 -2.16
N GLN A 105 -5.44 8.74 -1.23
CA GLN A 105 -5.64 9.14 0.17
C GLN A 105 -5.49 10.65 0.36
N SER A 106 -6.17 11.19 1.38
CA SER A 106 -5.85 12.52 1.88
C SER A 106 -4.46 12.55 2.52
N LEU A 107 -3.85 13.73 2.61
CA LEU A 107 -2.56 13.87 3.29
C LEU A 107 -2.60 13.37 4.74
N ARG A 108 -3.69 13.63 5.46
CA ARG A 108 -3.90 13.15 6.84
C ARG A 108 -3.90 11.62 6.93
N ASP A 109 -4.59 10.95 6.01
CA ASP A 109 -4.67 9.49 6.02
C ASP A 109 -3.29 8.86 5.70
N ARG A 110 -2.52 9.49 4.79
CA ARG A 110 -1.13 9.08 4.49
C ARG A 110 -0.21 9.25 5.69
N GLU A 111 -0.29 10.38 6.39
CA GLU A 111 0.46 10.62 7.63
C GLU A 111 0.15 9.52 8.64
N LYS A 112 -1.15 9.26 8.88
CA LYS A 112 -1.61 8.22 9.82
C LYS A 112 -1.11 6.82 9.44
N GLN A 113 -1.19 6.45 8.17
CA GLN A 113 -0.73 5.15 7.67
C GLN A 113 0.79 4.95 7.83
N ASN A 114 1.59 6.03 7.75
CA ASN A 114 3.05 5.99 7.86
C ASN A 114 3.57 6.30 9.27
N THR A 115 2.68 6.48 10.23
CA THR A 115 2.99 6.75 11.65
C THR A 115 2.86 5.49 12.50
N TYR A 116 1.98 4.55 12.12
CA TYR A 116 1.65 3.39 12.96
C TYR A 116 2.09 2.08 12.32
N ALA A 117 2.72 1.22 13.14
CA ALA A 117 3.14 -0.13 12.75
C ALA A 117 1.96 -1.10 12.68
N PHE A 118 0.97 -0.88 13.54
CA PHE A 118 -0.17 -1.78 13.70
C PHE A 118 -1.47 -1.00 13.81
N SER A 119 -2.48 -1.44 13.08
CA SER A 119 -3.84 -0.86 13.12
C SER A 119 -4.88 -1.97 13.20
N ARG A 120 -5.79 -1.88 14.17
CA ARG A 120 -6.86 -2.85 14.34
C ARG A 120 -8.21 -2.18 14.54
N GLY A 121 -9.18 -2.58 13.71
CA GLY A 121 -10.58 -2.17 13.89
C GLY A 121 -11.28 -2.92 15.03
N PHE A 122 -12.20 -2.25 15.72
CA PHE A 122 -13.08 -2.84 16.73
C PHE A 122 -14.45 -2.18 16.69
N THR A 123 -15.49 -2.89 17.17
CA THR A 123 -16.86 -2.34 17.27
C THR A 123 -17.24 -2.24 18.74
N LEU A 124 -17.58 -1.01 19.19
CA LEU A 124 -18.06 -0.79 20.56
C LEU A 124 -19.41 -1.51 20.79
N GLY A 125 -19.48 -2.28 21.87
CA GLY A 125 -20.75 -2.92 22.29
C GLY A 125 -21.15 -4.20 21.56
N LYS A 126 -20.39 -4.64 20.56
CA LYS A 126 -20.57 -5.96 19.92
C LYS A 126 -19.30 -6.79 20.09
N ARG A 127 -19.49 -8.10 20.37
CA ARG A 127 -18.37 -9.05 20.31
C ARG A 127 -17.83 -8.97 18.89
N ASN A 128 -16.61 -8.48 18.72
CA ASN A 128 -16.00 -8.37 17.41
C ASN A 128 -16.04 -9.74 16.74
N SER A 129 -16.77 -9.87 15.65
CA SER A 129 -16.53 -10.96 14.71
C SER A 129 -15.13 -10.69 14.18
N ASN A 130 -14.13 -11.39 14.73
CA ASN A 130 -12.80 -11.39 14.16
C ASN A 130 -12.95 -11.81 12.69
N ASP A 131 -12.51 -10.99 11.77
CA ASP A 131 -12.52 -11.33 10.35
C ASP A 131 -11.58 -12.51 10.03
N GLY A 132 -10.94 -13.10 11.03
CA GLY A 132 -10.19 -14.35 10.97
C GLY A 132 -8.82 -14.30 10.32
N GLY A 133 -8.36 -13.12 9.84
CA GLY A 133 -7.07 -12.95 9.20
C GLY A 133 -6.48 -11.56 9.43
N LEU A 134 -5.15 -11.44 9.27
CA LEU A 134 -4.44 -10.16 9.40
C LEU A 134 -4.73 -9.23 8.21
N ILE A 135 -4.90 -9.80 7.03
CA ILE A 135 -5.11 -9.09 5.75
C ILE A 135 -6.51 -9.42 5.23
N LYS A 136 -7.35 -8.41 5.00
CA LYS A 136 -8.67 -8.58 4.36
C LYS A 136 -8.56 -8.94 2.88
N GLY A 137 -7.46 -8.56 2.23
CA GLY A 137 -7.15 -8.83 0.84
C GLY A 137 -7.96 -7.96 -0.13
N LYS A 138 -8.31 -6.73 0.26
CA LYS A 138 -9.09 -5.82 -0.58
C LYS A 138 -8.38 -5.43 -1.87
N ASN A 139 -7.05 -5.20 -1.83
CA ASN A 139 -6.29 -4.83 -3.01
C ASN A 139 -6.17 -6.00 -3.99
N LEU A 140 -6.03 -7.22 -3.45
CA LEU A 140 -6.03 -8.44 -4.23
C LEU A 140 -7.39 -8.72 -4.88
N ALA A 141 -8.49 -8.56 -4.12
CA ALA A 141 -9.84 -8.66 -4.67
C ALA A 141 -10.07 -7.64 -5.80
N GLN A 142 -9.60 -6.40 -5.63
CA GLN A 142 -9.69 -5.37 -6.65
C GLN A 142 -8.86 -5.70 -7.90
N LEU A 143 -7.66 -6.29 -7.73
CA LEU A 143 -6.87 -6.80 -8.84
C LEU A 143 -7.61 -7.90 -9.60
N PHE A 144 -8.21 -8.86 -8.90
CA PHE A 144 -8.97 -9.94 -9.54
C PHE A 144 -10.21 -9.42 -10.27
N GLN A 145 -10.93 -8.46 -9.69
CA GLN A 145 -12.06 -7.82 -10.38
C GLN A 145 -11.62 -7.22 -11.72
N LYS A 146 -10.49 -6.55 -11.72
CA LYS A 146 -9.92 -5.92 -12.90
C LYS A 146 -9.47 -6.94 -13.95
N LEU A 147 -8.79 -8.01 -13.54
CA LEU A 147 -8.27 -9.05 -14.44
C LEU A 147 -9.40 -9.92 -15.02
N CYS A 148 -10.48 -10.10 -14.28
CA CYS A 148 -11.62 -10.92 -14.67
C CYS A 148 -12.79 -10.12 -15.26
N LEU A 149 -12.53 -8.99 -15.91
CA LEU A 149 -13.59 -8.19 -16.54
C LEU A 149 -14.42 -9.07 -17.50
N GLY A 150 -15.74 -9.06 -17.34
CA GLY A 150 -16.65 -9.97 -18.04
C GLY A 150 -16.93 -11.30 -17.31
N TYR A 151 -16.13 -11.66 -16.31
CA TYR A 151 -16.27 -12.88 -15.49
C TYR A 151 -16.49 -12.58 -14.00
N THR A 152 -16.91 -11.35 -13.68
CA THR A 152 -17.12 -10.88 -12.29
C THR A 152 -18.52 -11.20 -11.74
N ASP A 153 -19.44 -11.62 -12.58
CA ASP A 153 -20.79 -12.07 -12.18
C ASP A 153 -20.81 -13.59 -11.93
N SER A 154 -21.94 -14.08 -11.44
CA SER A 154 -22.13 -15.53 -11.21
C SER A 154 -22.28 -16.26 -12.54
N LEU A 155 -21.29 -17.06 -12.88
CA LEU A 155 -21.18 -17.79 -14.14
C LEU A 155 -20.95 -19.29 -13.89
N ASP A 156 -21.27 -20.11 -14.88
CA ASP A 156 -20.91 -21.52 -14.95
C ASP A 156 -19.48 -21.63 -15.52
N PHE A 157 -18.52 -22.09 -14.74
CA PHE A 157 -17.12 -22.17 -15.13
C PHE A 157 -16.87 -23.25 -16.19
N ASN A 158 -17.81 -24.20 -16.37
CA ASN A 158 -17.75 -25.16 -17.47
C ASN A 158 -17.96 -24.50 -18.84
N LYS A 159 -18.46 -23.27 -18.87
CA LYS A 159 -18.69 -22.49 -20.10
C LYS A 159 -17.59 -21.46 -20.38
N PHE A 160 -16.51 -21.49 -19.61
CA PHE A 160 -15.35 -20.64 -19.92
C PHE A 160 -14.66 -21.11 -21.21
N PRO A 161 -13.85 -20.26 -21.84
CA PRO A 161 -13.06 -20.68 -23.01
C PRO A 161 -12.28 -21.98 -22.80
N ILE A 162 -11.73 -22.17 -21.59
CA ILE A 162 -11.32 -23.49 -21.08
C ILE A 162 -12.10 -23.74 -19.79
N PRO A 163 -12.92 -24.79 -19.70
CA PRO A 163 -13.60 -25.20 -18.47
C PRO A 163 -12.68 -25.25 -17.26
N PHE A 164 -13.12 -24.69 -16.16
CA PHE A 164 -12.30 -24.44 -14.97
C PHE A 164 -12.97 -24.91 -13.69
N ALA A 165 -12.16 -25.41 -12.75
CA ALA A 165 -12.55 -25.61 -11.37
C ALA A 165 -11.42 -25.20 -10.40
N CYS A 166 -11.79 -24.74 -9.23
CA CYS A 166 -10.80 -24.48 -8.18
C CYS A 166 -11.33 -24.84 -6.79
N VAL A 167 -10.40 -25.17 -5.90
CA VAL A 167 -10.70 -25.73 -4.59
C VAL A 167 -10.56 -24.66 -3.51
N ALA A 168 -11.53 -24.65 -2.59
CA ALA A 168 -11.42 -24.01 -1.27
C ALA A 168 -11.75 -25.05 -0.18
N THR A 169 -11.51 -24.68 1.07
CA THR A 169 -11.88 -25.51 2.24
C THR A 169 -12.95 -24.80 3.05
N ASP A 170 -14.09 -25.43 3.28
CA ASP A 170 -15.07 -24.96 4.26
C ASP A 170 -14.61 -25.37 5.66
N ILE A 171 -14.27 -24.39 6.52
CA ILE A 171 -13.77 -24.68 7.86
C ILE A 171 -14.87 -24.96 8.88
N ILE A 172 -16.15 -24.81 8.51
CA ILE A 172 -17.25 -25.17 9.39
C ILE A 172 -17.38 -26.69 9.46
N ASP A 173 -17.44 -27.34 8.29
CA ASP A 173 -17.61 -28.77 8.16
C ASP A 173 -16.29 -29.51 7.92
N ASN A 174 -15.20 -28.75 7.72
CA ASN A 174 -13.87 -29.27 7.33
C ASN A 174 -13.92 -30.09 6.04
N THR A 175 -14.72 -29.62 5.06
CA THR A 175 -14.93 -30.26 3.77
C THR A 175 -14.24 -29.49 2.64
N GLU A 176 -13.95 -30.21 1.55
CA GLU A 176 -13.54 -29.63 0.28
C GLU A 176 -14.74 -28.91 -0.35
N TYR A 177 -14.48 -27.75 -0.95
CA TYR A 177 -15.49 -26.98 -1.67
C TYR A 177 -14.97 -26.64 -3.06
N ASP A 178 -15.55 -27.30 -4.07
CA ASP A 178 -15.11 -27.19 -5.44
C ASP A 178 -15.97 -26.16 -6.18
N PHE A 179 -15.30 -25.13 -6.66
CA PHE A 179 -15.96 -24.10 -7.46
C PHE A 179 -16.03 -24.53 -8.92
N HIS A 180 -17.22 -24.84 -9.40
CA HIS A 180 -17.57 -25.02 -10.81
C HIS A 180 -18.47 -23.89 -11.32
N SER A 181 -18.84 -22.96 -10.45
CA SER A 181 -19.69 -21.82 -10.77
C SER A 181 -19.53 -20.70 -9.74
N GLY A 182 -20.06 -19.54 -10.06
CA GLY A 182 -20.01 -18.36 -9.18
C GLY A 182 -19.20 -17.23 -9.79
N ARG A 183 -18.72 -16.32 -8.95
CA ARG A 183 -17.89 -15.20 -9.39
C ARG A 183 -16.41 -15.62 -9.37
N LEU A 184 -15.75 -15.65 -10.53
CA LEU A 184 -14.36 -16.09 -10.64
C LEU A 184 -13.41 -15.34 -9.68
N PRO A 185 -13.45 -13.98 -9.54
CA PRO A 185 -12.64 -13.28 -8.57
C PRO A 185 -12.82 -13.76 -7.12
N GLN A 186 -14.06 -14.09 -6.75
CA GLN A 186 -14.40 -14.57 -5.41
C GLN A 186 -13.92 -16.01 -5.18
N ALA A 187 -14.05 -16.88 -6.18
CA ALA A 187 -13.57 -18.26 -6.14
C ALA A 187 -12.05 -18.31 -5.95
N MET A 188 -11.29 -17.55 -6.77
CA MET A 188 -9.84 -17.42 -6.62
C MET A 188 -9.45 -16.85 -5.25
N ARG A 189 -10.19 -15.82 -4.76
CA ARG A 189 -9.93 -15.22 -3.46
C ARG A 189 -10.20 -16.19 -2.30
N ALA A 190 -11.21 -17.04 -2.40
CA ALA A 190 -11.49 -18.09 -1.43
C ALA A 190 -10.42 -19.16 -1.44
N SER A 191 -10.07 -19.66 -2.64
CA SER A 191 -9.05 -20.70 -2.82
C SER A 191 -7.67 -20.33 -2.25
N MET A 192 -7.33 -19.02 -2.19
CA MET A 192 -6.03 -18.54 -1.70
C MET A 192 -6.06 -17.92 -0.30
N ALA A 193 -7.17 -18.06 0.43
CA ALA A 193 -7.36 -17.47 1.76
C ALA A 193 -6.61 -18.26 2.84
N ILE A 194 -5.28 -18.18 2.88
CA ILE A 194 -4.45 -18.86 3.88
C ILE A 194 -4.87 -18.42 5.30
N PRO A 195 -5.28 -19.34 6.18
CA PRO A 195 -5.68 -19.03 7.54
C PRO A 195 -4.62 -18.21 8.30
N ALA A 196 -5.05 -17.32 9.17
CA ALA A 196 -4.26 -16.33 9.90
C ALA A 196 -3.61 -15.24 9.02
N ALA A 197 -3.21 -15.52 7.79
CA ALA A 197 -2.68 -14.50 6.88
C ALA A 197 -3.81 -13.69 6.25
N PHE A 198 -4.78 -14.35 5.61
CA PHE A 198 -5.90 -13.70 4.95
C PHE A 198 -7.23 -13.99 5.65
N SER A 199 -8.13 -13.00 5.63
CA SER A 199 -9.50 -13.21 6.10
C SER A 199 -10.22 -14.24 5.23
N PRO A 200 -10.99 -15.17 5.85
CA PRO A 200 -11.83 -16.12 5.15
C PRO A 200 -12.85 -15.44 4.22
N VAL A 201 -13.24 -16.11 3.18
CA VAL A 201 -14.33 -15.69 2.28
C VAL A 201 -15.63 -16.34 2.72
N ARG A 202 -16.68 -15.54 2.96
CA ARG A 202 -17.99 -16.01 3.37
C ARG A 202 -18.92 -16.03 2.17
N ILE A 203 -19.55 -17.19 1.92
CA ILE A 203 -20.54 -17.38 0.84
C ILE A 203 -21.73 -18.14 1.43
N GLY A 204 -22.85 -17.45 1.60
CA GLY A 204 -23.99 -18.01 2.32
C GLY A 204 -23.61 -18.32 3.79
N ASP A 205 -23.81 -19.56 4.18
CA ASP A 205 -23.48 -20.12 5.50
C ASP A 205 -22.04 -20.66 5.60
N LYS A 206 -21.31 -20.72 4.48
CA LYS A 206 -19.96 -21.27 4.41
C LYS A 206 -18.87 -20.25 4.76
N VAL A 207 -17.81 -20.74 5.38
CA VAL A 207 -16.62 -19.97 5.72
C VAL A 207 -15.40 -20.61 5.05
N LEU A 208 -15.04 -20.06 3.89
CA LEU A 208 -14.06 -20.63 2.98
C LEU A 208 -12.64 -20.08 3.22
N VAL A 209 -11.69 -20.97 3.27
CA VAL A 209 -10.25 -20.71 3.37
C VAL A 209 -9.50 -21.45 2.26
N ASP A 210 -8.16 -21.31 2.24
CA ASP A 210 -7.29 -21.91 1.24
C ASP A 210 -7.59 -23.41 1.05
N GLY A 211 -7.77 -23.80 -0.21
CA GLY A 211 -8.10 -25.17 -0.60
C GLY A 211 -7.02 -26.18 -0.30
N GLY A 212 -5.76 -25.71 -0.16
CA GLY A 212 -4.62 -26.55 0.16
C GLY A 212 -4.74 -27.33 1.47
N LEU A 213 -5.65 -26.93 2.37
CA LEU A 213 -5.93 -27.71 3.59
C LEU A 213 -6.61 -29.05 3.29
N ARG A 214 -7.26 -29.23 2.15
CA ARG A 214 -7.99 -30.45 1.78
C ARG A 214 -7.49 -31.07 0.49
N ASN A 215 -7.27 -30.27 -0.56
CA ASN A 215 -6.85 -30.75 -1.85
C ASN A 215 -5.91 -29.70 -2.49
N ASN A 216 -4.62 -29.85 -2.24
CA ASN A 216 -3.60 -28.91 -2.74
C ASN A 216 -3.20 -29.14 -4.20
N TYR A 217 -3.64 -30.27 -4.81
CA TYR A 217 -3.31 -30.65 -6.17
C TYR A 217 -4.50 -31.42 -6.80
N PRO A 218 -5.52 -30.71 -7.36
CA PRO A 218 -6.83 -31.25 -7.65
C PRO A 218 -6.89 -32.02 -8.99
N ALA A 219 -6.13 -33.13 -9.11
CA ALA A 219 -6.14 -34.00 -10.29
C ALA A 219 -7.39 -34.88 -10.36
N ASP A 220 -7.94 -35.26 -9.23
CA ASP A 220 -9.23 -35.96 -9.12
C ASP A 220 -10.36 -35.16 -9.73
N ILE A 221 -10.46 -33.86 -9.42
CA ILE A 221 -11.47 -32.96 -10.01
C ILE A 221 -11.30 -32.87 -11.53
N ALA A 222 -10.06 -32.82 -12.03
CA ALA A 222 -9.82 -32.85 -13.46
C ALA A 222 -10.35 -34.13 -14.12
N ARG A 223 -10.21 -35.30 -13.45
CA ARG A 223 -10.81 -36.56 -13.91
C ARG A 223 -12.33 -36.52 -13.88
N GLU A 224 -12.92 -35.98 -12.82
CA GLU A 224 -14.37 -35.81 -12.68
C GLU A 224 -14.97 -34.88 -13.77
N MET A 225 -14.22 -33.86 -14.18
CA MET A 225 -14.57 -32.98 -15.29
C MET A 225 -14.51 -33.68 -16.67
N GLY A 226 -13.94 -34.89 -16.75
CA GLY A 226 -13.87 -35.71 -17.97
C GLY A 226 -12.50 -35.69 -18.68
N ALA A 227 -11.42 -35.39 -17.98
CA ALA A 227 -10.07 -35.43 -18.55
C ALA A 227 -9.60 -36.89 -18.74
N ASP A 228 -9.18 -37.23 -19.97
CA ASP A 228 -8.55 -38.50 -20.29
C ASP A 228 -7.05 -38.51 -19.94
N ILE A 229 -6.43 -37.34 -20.00
CA ILE A 229 -4.99 -37.14 -19.79
C ILE A 229 -4.80 -35.94 -18.86
N ILE A 230 -3.93 -36.07 -17.87
CA ILE A 230 -3.61 -35.02 -16.89
C ILE A 230 -2.13 -34.66 -17.00
N ILE A 231 -1.86 -33.39 -17.31
CA ILE A 231 -0.54 -32.77 -17.12
C ILE A 231 -0.61 -31.97 -15.84
N GLY A 232 0.14 -32.35 -14.84
CA GLY A 232 0.08 -31.71 -13.54
C GLY A 232 1.36 -30.97 -13.18
N VAL A 233 1.25 -29.72 -12.76
CA VAL A 233 2.38 -28.91 -12.31
C VAL A 233 2.28 -28.70 -10.81
N THR A 234 3.26 -29.22 -10.07
CA THR A 234 3.30 -29.09 -8.62
C THR A 234 4.54 -28.37 -8.15
N VAL A 235 4.33 -27.44 -7.20
CA VAL A 235 5.37 -26.67 -6.51
C VAL A 235 5.47 -27.04 -5.03
N GLN A 236 4.85 -28.14 -4.66
CA GLN A 236 4.92 -28.71 -3.31
C GLN A 236 6.33 -29.29 -3.10
N GLY A 237 7.03 -28.78 -2.07
CA GLY A 237 8.40 -29.17 -1.77
C GLY A 237 8.49 -30.52 -1.04
N ALA A 238 9.72 -30.98 -0.82
CA ALA A 238 10.01 -32.10 0.07
C ALA A 238 9.52 -31.81 1.50
N PRO A 239 9.24 -32.86 2.32
CA PRO A 239 8.89 -32.67 3.72
C PRO A 239 9.93 -31.82 4.45
N LYS A 240 9.48 -30.85 5.21
CA LYS A 240 10.34 -29.93 5.97
C LYS A 240 10.92 -30.62 7.19
N THR A 241 12.14 -30.21 7.56
CA THR A 241 12.81 -30.61 8.78
C THR A 241 12.44 -29.68 9.95
N SER A 242 12.85 -30.04 11.18
CA SER A 242 12.64 -29.16 12.36
C SER A 242 13.25 -27.78 12.17
N ASP A 243 14.37 -27.68 11.49
CA ASP A 243 15.12 -26.43 11.29
C ASP A 243 14.40 -25.47 10.31
N ASP A 244 13.58 -26.01 9.41
CA ASP A 244 12.78 -25.22 8.45
C ASP A 244 11.54 -24.58 9.08
N LEU A 245 11.16 -24.98 10.29
CA LEU A 245 9.90 -24.57 10.95
C LEU A 245 10.05 -23.39 11.90
N GLY A 246 11.07 -22.57 11.73
CA GLY A 246 11.36 -21.40 12.60
C GLY A 246 10.38 -20.24 12.52
N HIS A 247 9.46 -20.20 11.53
CA HIS A 247 8.57 -19.07 11.28
C HIS A 247 7.11 -19.48 11.09
N THR A 248 6.16 -18.62 11.50
CA THR A 248 4.71 -18.89 11.42
C THR A 248 4.25 -19.32 10.02
N ILE A 249 4.76 -18.68 8.97
CA ILE A 249 4.40 -19.00 7.57
C ILE A 249 4.90 -20.41 7.19
N SER A 250 6.10 -20.80 7.62
CA SER A 250 6.63 -22.15 7.35
C SER A 250 5.86 -23.23 8.10
N ILE A 251 5.42 -22.93 9.34
CA ILE A 251 4.56 -23.84 10.13
C ILE A 251 3.20 -24.00 9.45
N LEU A 252 2.55 -22.90 9.04
CA LEU A 252 1.26 -22.96 8.33
C LEU A 252 1.37 -23.73 6.99
N SER A 253 2.43 -23.50 6.23
CA SER A 253 2.69 -24.27 5.02
C SER A 253 2.88 -25.76 5.30
N GLN A 254 3.57 -26.11 6.40
CA GLN A 254 3.74 -27.51 6.81
C GLN A 254 2.42 -28.16 7.25
N ILE A 255 1.56 -27.41 7.95
CA ILE A 255 0.23 -27.90 8.33
C ILE A 255 -0.59 -28.22 7.07
N ILE A 256 -0.54 -27.39 6.04
CA ILE A 256 -1.19 -27.65 4.76
C ILE A 256 -0.62 -28.93 4.14
N ASP A 257 0.72 -29.01 4.00
CA ASP A 257 1.41 -30.13 3.36
C ASP A 257 1.12 -31.47 4.07
N VAL A 258 1.04 -31.48 5.40
CA VAL A 258 0.74 -32.69 6.18
C VAL A 258 -0.73 -33.09 6.10
N ASN A 259 -1.65 -32.12 6.16
CA ASN A 259 -3.09 -32.43 6.13
C ASN A 259 -3.56 -32.99 4.79
N CYS A 260 -2.98 -32.55 3.68
CA CYS A 260 -3.39 -33.01 2.35
C CYS A 260 -2.47 -34.08 1.75
N LYS A 261 -1.52 -34.61 2.52
CA LYS A 261 -0.50 -35.54 1.98
C LYS A 261 -1.09 -36.75 1.27
N ASN A 262 -2.01 -37.47 1.90
CA ASN A 262 -2.63 -38.66 1.29
C ASN A 262 -3.36 -38.33 0.00
N LYS A 263 -4.18 -37.29 0.01
CA LYS A 263 -4.90 -36.80 -1.17
C LYS A 263 -3.94 -36.35 -2.29
N TYR A 264 -2.82 -35.72 -1.92
CA TYR A 264 -1.80 -35.33 -2.87
C TYR A 264 -1.14 -36.55 -3.53
N ASP A 265 -0.79 -37.57 -2.75
CA ASP A 265 -0.14 -38.78 -3.25
C ASP A 265 -1.12 -39.56 -4.18
N GLU A 266 -2.40 -39.65 -3.83
CA GLU A 266 -3.47 -40.22 -4.67
C GLU A 266 -3.61 -39.46 -5.99
N ASN A 267 -3.70 -38.15 -5.94
CA ASN A 267 -3.83 -37.29 -7.12
C ASN A 267 -2.60 -37.31 -8.02
N LEU A 268 -1.42 -37.45 -7.43
CA LEU A 268 -0.18 -37.59 -8.19
C LEU A 268 -0.15 -38.91 -8.94
N ALA A 269 -0.65 -40.00 -8.34
CA ALA A 269 -0.68 -41.33 -8.95
C ALA A 269 -1.58 -41.41 -10.19
N ILE A 270 -2.61 -40.57 -10.31
CA ILE A 270 -3.50 -40.48 -11.47
C ILE A 270 -3.07 -39.46 -12.52
N THR A 271 -1.93 -38.78 -12.30
CA THR A 271 -1.38 -37.75 -13.20
C THR A 271 -0.52 -38.44 -14.26
N ASP A 272 -0.76 -38.18 -15.56
CA ASP A 272 -0.04 -38.81 -16.66
C ASP A 272 1.35 -38.17 -16.82
N VAL A 273 1.50 -36.86 -16.72
CA VAL A 273 2.77 -36.14 -16.83
C VAL A 273 2.94 -35.22 -15.60
N PRO A 274 3.62 -35.68 -14.54
CA PRO A 274 3.81 -34.91 -13.32
C PRO A 274 5.06 -34.02 -13.38
N ILE A 275 4.91 -32.74 -13.61
CA ILE A 275 5.99 -31.75 -13.61
C ILE A 275 6.18 -31.24 -12.19
N ARG A 276 7.25 -31.69 -11.52
CA ARG A 276 7.57 -31.37 -10.11
C ARG A 276 8.67 -30.33 -10.03
N VAL A 277 8.30 -29.07 -9.88
CA VAL A 277 9.27 -27.97 -9.88
C VAL A 277 10.00 -27.89 -8.55
N ASN A 278 11.34 -27.90 -8.59
CA ASN A 278 12.15 -27.64 -7.40
C ASN A 278 12.04 -26.15 -6.99
N THR A 279 11.46 -25.91 -5.82
CA THR A 279 11.26 -24.58 -5.26
C THR A 279 12.14 -24.32 -4.01
N GLU A 280 13.21 -25.09 -3.82
CA GLU A 280 14.16 -24.93 -2.72
C GLU A 280 14.74 -23.50 -2.67
N GLY A 281 14.86 -22.95 -1.46
CA GLY A 281 15.27 -21.56 -1.23
C GLY A 281 14.14 -20.54 -1.29
N TYR A 282 12.91 -20.94 -1.67
CA TYR A 282 11.74 -20.05 -1.73
C TYR A 282 10.58 -20.56 -0.90
N ASN A 283 9.79 -19.63 -0.35
CA ASN A 283 8.58 -19.93 0.42
C ASN A 283 7.34 -19.24 -0.18
N ALA A 284 6.18 -19.47 0.42
CA ALA A 284 4.91 -18.93 -0.04
C ALA A 284 4.84 -17.38 -0.07
N ALA A 285 5.72 -16.68 0.65
CA ALA A 285 5.78 -15.22 0.72
C ALA A 285 6.91 -14.60 -0.13
N SER A 286 7.62 -15.36 -0.95
CA SER A 286 8.77 -14.91 -1.76
C SER A 286 8.33 -14.10 -3.00
N PHE A 287 7.54 -13.04 -2.79
CA PHE A 287 7.05 -12.15 -3.85
C PHE A 287 8.00 -10.98 -4.09
N ASN A 288 9.19 -11.26 -4.64
CA ASN A 288 10.12 -10.24 -5.10
C ASN A 288 10.62 -10.55 -6.52
N ASP A 289 11.13 -9.55 -7.22
CA ASP A 289 11.49 -9.66 -8.64
C ASP A 289 12.45 -10.84 -8.93
N ASN A 290 13.44 -11.05 -8.05
CA ASN A 290 14.41 -12.13 -8.22
C ASN A 290 13.75 -13.50 -8.06
N ALA A 291 12.91 -13.68 -7.03
CA ALA A 291 12.19 -14.93 -6.79
C ALA A 291 11.20 -15.24 -7.92
N ILE A 292 10.46 -14.24 -8.38
CA ILE A 292 9.50 -14.40 -9.50
C ILE A 292 10.24 -14.84 -10.76
N ASN A 293 11.34 -14.16 -11.11
CA ASN A 293 12.16 -14.51 -12.27
C ASN A 293 12.68 -15.94 -12.19
N GLU A 294 13.28 -16.29 -11.07
CA GLU A 294 13.87 -17.61 -10.85
C GLU A 294 12.83 -18.73 -10.84
N LEU A 295 11.68 -18.50 -10.18
CA LEU A 295 10.61 -19.50 -10.10
C LEU A 295 9.98 -19.77 -11.48
N ILE A 296 9.73 -18.74 -12.28
CA ILE A 296 9.24 -18.91 -13.65
C ILE A 296 10.26 -19.70 -14.48
N GLN A 297 11.55 -19.35 -14.36
CA GLN A 297 12.61 -20.08 -15.09
C GLN A 297 12.69 -21.54 -14.67
N ARG A 298 12.65 -21.84 -13.36
CA ARG A 298 12.65 -23.22 -12.86
C ARG A 298 11.44 -24.02 -13.35
N GLY A 299 10.27 -23.37 -13.46
CA GLY A 299 9.08 -23.99 -14.03
C GLY A 299 9.26 -24.34 -15.50
N GLU A 300 9.88 -23.44 -16.29
CA GLU A 300 10.20 -23.68 -17.69
C GLU A 300 11.25 -24.79 -17.83
N ASP A 301 12.34 -24.72 -17.06
CA ASP A 301 13.41 -25.71 -17.10
C ASP A 301 12.94 -27.12 -16.70
N GLU A 302 12.08 -27.23 -15.67
CA GLU A 302 11.55 -28.54 -15.26
C GLU A 302 10.61 -29.10 -16.32
N ALA A 303 9.70 -28.28 -16.87
CA ALA A 303 8.81 -28.73 -17.93
C ALA A 303 9.57 -29.13 -19.21
N MET A 304 10.69 -28.47 -19.51
CA MET A 304 11.54 -28.84 -20.65
C MET A 304 12.17 -30.21 -20.48
N LYS A 305 12.39 -30.73 -19.27
CA LYS A 305 12.84 -32.12 -19.06
C LYS A 305 11.80 -33.15 -19.51
N HIS A 306 10.54 -32.76 -19.52
CA HIS A 306 9.40 -33.55 -20.00
C HIS A 306 9.07 -33.30 -21.48
N TRP A 307 9.95 -32.59 -22.23
CA TRP A 307 9.67 -32.22 -23.62
C TRP A 307 9.31 -33.38 -24.51
N ASP A 308 10.16 -34.44 -24.52
CA ASP A 308 9.94 -35.63 -25.36
C ASP A 308 8.66 -36.36 -24.95
N GLU A 309 8.35 -36.41 -23.66
CA GLU A 309 7.11 -36.97 -23.14
C GLU A 309 5.87 -36.15 -23.60
N LEU A 310 5.95 -34.82 -23.56
CA LEU A 310 4.89 -33.93 -24.04
C LEU A 310 4.68 -34.08 -25.56
N ILE A 311 5.77 -34.22 -26.35
CA ILE A 311 5.64 -34.49 -27.81
C ILE A 311 5.05 -35.85 -28.07
N ALA A 312 5.51 -36.89 -27.35
CA ALA A 312 4.92 -38.23 -27.47
C ALA A 312 3.44 -38.28 -27.06
N LEU A 313 3.01 -37.35 -26.15
CA LEU A 313 1.65 -37.27 -25.71
C LEU A 313 0.67 -36.88 -26.85
N LYS A 314 1.14 -36.16 -27.90
CA LYS A 314 0.30 -35.80 -29.06
C LYS A 314 -0.31 -37.03 -29.73
N GLN A 315 0.44 -38.10 -29.86
CA GLN A 315 -0.06 -39.36 -30.43
C GLN A 315 -1.13 -39.99 -29.53
N ARG A 316 -0.92 -39.94 -28.19
CA ARG A 316 -1.92 -40.44 -27.22
C ARG A 316 -3.21 -39.58 -27.20
N ILE A 317 -3.10 -38.28 -27.47
CA ILE A 317 -4.21 -37.35 -27.62
C ILE A 317 -4.97 -37.63 -28.92
N GLY A 318 -4.31 -38.10 -29.95
CA GLY A 318 -4.86 -38.31 -31.28
C GLY A 318 -4.77 -37.06 -32.17
N ILE A 319 -3.67 -36.30 -32.02
CA ILE A 319 -3.31 -35.14 -32.85
C ILE A 319 -1.96 -35.38 -33.52
N ASP A 320 -1.73 -34.73 -34.65
CA ASP A 320 -0.46 -34.71 -35.36
C ASP A 320 0.30 -33.39 -35.21
N ASP A 321 1.46 -33.26 -35.79
CA ASP A 321 2.31 -32.08 -35.72
C ASP A 321 1.74 -30.86 -36.46
N SER A 322 0.71 -31.03 -37.30
CA SER A 322 0.01 -29.95 -38.00
C SER A 322 -1.08 -29.28 -37.12
N PHE A 323 -1.44 -29.93 -36.02
CA PHE A 323 -2.45 -29.39 -35.11
C PHE A 323 -1.90 -28.18 -34.37
N VAL A 324 -2.58 -27.06 -34.49
CA VAL A 324 -2.30 -25.82 -33.76
C VAL A 324 -3.44 -25.57 -32.81
N PRO A 325 -3.21 -25.58 -31.47
CA PRO A 325 -4.24 -25.22 -30.51
C PRO A 325 -4.76 -23.80 -30.78
N PRO A 326 -6.05 -23.54 -30.55
CA PRO A 326 -6.57 -22.18 -30.67
C PRO A 326 -5.85 -21.24 -29.71
N VAL A 327 -5.36 -20.11 -30.21
CA VAL A 327 -4.76 -19.07 -29.38
C VAL A 327 -5.89 -18.36 -28.64
N LEU A 328 -5.98 -18.60 -27.36
CA LEU A 328 -6.92 -17.89 -26.50
C LEU A 328 -6.39 -16.47 -26.24
N THR A 329 -7.25 -15.50 -26.43
CA THR A 329 -7.00 -14.12 -26.04
C THR A 329 -8.04 -13.70 -25.01
N PRO A 330 -7.64 -13.01 -23.93
CA PRO A 330 -8.62 -12.48 -22.99
C PRO A 330 -9.62 -11.60 -23.73
N GLN A 331 -10.88 -11.66 -23.34
CA GLN A 331 -11.94 -10.82 -23.97
C GLN A 331 -11.61 -9.33 -23.92
N ASN A 332 -10.77 -8.90 -22.96
CA ASN A 332 -10.25 -7.56 -22.83
C ASN A 332 -8.82 -7.56 -22.27
N PRO A 333 -7.79 -7.90 -23.07
CA PRO A 333 -6.40 -7.86 -22.62
C PRO A 333 -5.96 -6.43 -22.27
N SER A 334 -6.60 -5.42 -22.83
CA SER A 334 -6.39 -4.00 -22.58
C SER A 334 -7.24 -3.42 -21.44
N ALA A 335 -8.10 -4.21 -20.80
CA ALA A 335 -8.91 -3.75 -19.65
C ALA A 335 -8.07 -3.17 -18.50
N LEU A 336 -6.77 -3.47 -18.47
CA LEU A 336 -5.82 -2.87 -17.54
C LEU A 336 -5.49 -1.41 -17.89
N THR A 337 -5.55 -1.01 -19.14
CA THR A 337 -5.11 0.29 -19.66
C THR A 337 -6.15 1.04 -20.47
N GLU A 338 -7.12 0.35 -21.04
CA GLU A 338 -8.14 0.94 -21.90
C GLU A 338 -9.43 1.25 -21.14
N LYS A 339 -10.18 2.20 -21.69
CA LYS A 339 -11.51 2.54 -21.17
C LYS A 339 -12.55 1.57 -21.71
N VAL A 340 -13.38 1.05 -20.82
CA VAL A 340 -14.54 0.25 -21.17
C VAL A 340 -15.79 1.11 -21.18
N LYS A 341 -16.69 0.87 -22.12
CA LYS A 341 -17.96 1.57 -22.21
C LYS A 341 -18.84 1.22 -21.03
N VAL A 342 -19.42 2.22 -20.37
CA VAL A 342 -20.32 2.06 -19.23
C VAL A 342 -21.70 2.57 -19.58
N ASN A 343 -22.67 1.65 -19.61
CA ASN A 343 -24.05 1.97 -19.93
C ASN A 343 -24.81 2.49 -18.69
N ARG A 344 -24.44 2.03 -17.49
CA ARG A 344 -25.09 2.45 -16.25
C ARG A 344 -24.21 2.18 -15.02
N PHE A 345 -24.33 3.05 -14.01
CA PHE A 345 -23.80 2.85 -12.66
C PHE A 345 -24.93 2.46 -11.70
N VAL A 346 -24.73 1.40 -10.94
CA VAL A 346 -25.65 0.89 -9.92
C VAL A 346 -24.96 0.94 -8.56
N PHE A 347 -25.69 1.31 -7.52
CA PHE A 347 -25.20 1.45 -6.15
C PHE A 347 -26.07 0.59 -5.23
N GLU A 348 -25.50 -0.51 -4.74
CA GLU A 348 -26.18 -1.46 -3.84
C GLU A 348 -25.73 -1.20 -2.40
N ASN A 349 -26.69 -1.19 -1.47
CA ASN A 349 -26.47 -0.95 -0.03
C ASN A 349 -25.89 0.43 0.31
N PHE A 350 -25.97 1.41 -0.59
CA PHE A 350 -25.68 2.80 -0.31
C PHE A 350 -26.96 3.53 0.10
N THR A 351 -26.82 4.57 0.95
CA THR A 351 -27.93 5.49 1.15
C THR A 351 -28.12 6.35 -0.11
N SER A 352 -29.35 6.79 -0.39
CA SER A 352 -29.62 7.70 -1.53
C SER A 352 -28.76 8.96 -1.50
N HIS A 353 -28.38 9.39 -0.30
CA HIS A 353 -27.54 10.54 -0.09
C HIS A 353 -26.07 10.27 -0.41
N ASP A 354 -25.52 9.11 -0.03
CA ASP A 354 -24.16 8.70 -0.38
C ASP A 354 -24.02 8.48 -1.90
N GLU A 355 -25.04 7.89 -2.53
CA GLU A 355 -25.12 7.77 -3.98
C GLU A 355 -25.08 9.13 -4.68
N HIS A 356 -25.92 10.07 -4.23
CA HIS A 356 -25.95 11.42 -4.79
C HIS A 356 -24.59 12.13 -4.66
N PHE A 357 -23.91 11.99 -3.52
CA PHE A 357 -22.58 12.54 -3.30
C PHE A 357 -21.57 12.00 -4.33
N ILE A 358 -21.52 10.67 -4.53
CA ILE A 358 -20.58 10.05 -5.49
C ILE A 358 -20.89 10.46 -6.92
N ARG A 359 -22.16 10.42 -7.32
CA ARG A 359 -22.60 10.85 -8.67
C ARG A 359 -22.19 12.29 -8.97
N SER A 360 -22.36 13.19 -7.99
CA SER A 360 -22.01 14.59 -8.09
C SER A 360 -20.48 14.78 -8.12
N LYS A 361 -19.75 14.19 -7.18
CA LYS A 361 -18.30 14.33 -7.04
C LYS A 361 -17.54 13.90 -8.29
N PHE A 362 -17.96 12.81 -8.92
CA PHE A 362 -17.30 12.24 -10.10
C PHE A 362 -18.01 12.60 -11.42
N HIS A 363 -19.09 13.36 -11.38
CA HIS A 363 -19.90 13.69 -12.57
C HIS A 363 -20.26 12.44 -13.39
N LEU A 364 -20.72 11.37 -12.74
CA LEU A 364 -20.90 10.07 -13.36
C LEU A 364 -21.88 10.06 -14.54
N SER A 365 -22.79 11.03 -14.62
CA SER A 365 -23.68 11.22 -15.77
C SER A 365 -22.97 11.60 -17.08
N LYS A 366 -21.69 12.02 -16.98
CA LYS A 366 -20.87 12.41 -18.15
C LYS A 366 -19.89 11.32 -18.59
N TYR A 367 -19.86 10.19 -17.88
CA TYR A 367 -18.95 9.09 -18.24
C TYR A 367 -19.62 8.13 -19.21
N ASP A 368 -19.12 8.08 -20.44
CA ASP A 368 -19.47 7.08 -21.45
C ASP A 368 -18.55 5.86 -21.35
N SER A 369 -17.37 6.04 -20.76
CA SER A 369 -16.36 5.00 -20.58
C SER A 369 -15.49 5.27 -19.35
N ILE A 370 -14.98 4.22 -18.75
CA ILE A 370 -14.16 4.27 -17.54
C ILE A 370 -12.99 3.30 -17.66
N ASP A 371 -11.82 3.71 -17.18
CA ASP A 371 -10.69 2.82 -16.98
C ASP A 371 -10.65 2.28 -15.54
N ALA A 372 -9.86 1.25 -15.33
CA ALA A 372 -9.73 0.61 -14.03
C ALA A 372 -9.17 1.55 -12.93
N ARG A 373 -8.40 2.61 -13.30
CA ARG A 373 -7.92 3.61 -12.33
C ARG A 373 -9.06 4.52 -11.87
N GLN A 374 -9.94 4.88 -12.78
CA GLN A 374 -11.12 5.69 -12.47
C GLN A 374 -12.10 4.91 -11.60
N GLU A 375 -12.35 3.63 -11.90
CA GLU A 375 -13.16 2.73 -11.07
C GLU A 375 -12.59 2.60 -9.66
N ALA A 376 -11.29 2.29 -9.54
CA ALA A 376 -10.60 2.20 -8.25
C ALA A 376 -10.68 3.51 -7.45
N LYS A 377 -10.60 4.65 -8.12
CA LYS A 377 -10.70 5.97 -7.50
C LYS A 377 -12.11 6.24 -6.97
N ILE A 378 -13.15 5.83 -7.69
CA ILE A 378 -14.54 5.95 -7.24
C ILE A 378 -14.75 5.07 -6.01
N ALA A 379 -14.34 3.79 -6.05
CA ALA A 379 -14.44 2.86 -4.94
C ALA A 379 -13.64 3.33 -3.71
N THR A 380 -12.46 3.90 -3.91
CA THR A 380 -11.66 4.46 -2.83
C THR A 380 -12.33 5.69 -2.19
N SER A 381 -12.94 6.58 -2.99
CA SER A 381 -13.70 7.70 -2.45
C SER A 381 -14.88 7.23 -1.58
N MET A 382 -15.55 6.15 -1.96
CA MET A 382 -16.61 5.56 -1.13
C MET A 382 -16.08 5.06 0.21
N ARG A 383 -14.86 4.50 0.23
CA ARG A 383 -14.21 4.06 1.49
C ARG A 383 -13.69 5.21 2.33
N VAL A 384 -13.09 6.20 1.71
CA VAL A 384 -12.41 7.31 2.42
C VAL A 384 -13.39 8.41 2.82
N ASP A 385 -14.24 8.87 1.89
CA ASP A 385 -15.13 10.00 2.14
C ASP A 385 -16.45 9.60 2.80
N LEU A 386 -16.94 8.39 2.52
CA LEU A 386 -18.23 7.90 3.03
C LEU A 386 -18.07 6.86 4.14
N PHE A 387 -16.83 6.58 4.56
CA PHE A 387 -16.51 5.68 5.67
C PHE A 387 -17.01 4.23 5.50
N TYR A 388 -17.10 3.73 4.27
CA TYR A 388 -17.35 2.31 4.05
C TYR A 388 -16.07 1.50 4.28
N GLN A 389 -16.18 0.37 4.97
CA GLN A 389 -15.04 -0.50 5.27
C GLN A 389 -14.56 -1.22 4.01
N THR A 390 -15.53 -1.70 3.24
CA THR A 390 -15.31 -2.37 1.96
C THR A 390 -16.31 -1.83 0.93
N VAL A 391 -15.89 -1.80 -0.32
CA VAL A 391 -16.73 -1.57 -1.48
C VAL A 391 -16.33 -2.60 -2.50
N ASP A 392 -17.24 -3.49 -2.84
CA ASP A 392 -17.09 -4.47 -3.90
C ASP A 392 -17.55 -3.86 -5.22
N THR A 393 -16.87 -4.19 -6.32
CA THR A 393 -17.23 -3.70 -7.65
C THR A 393 -17.48 -4.89 -8.58
N ARG A 394 -18.51 -4.79 -9.41
CA ARG A 394 -18.85 -5.79 -10.41
C ARG A 394 -19.11 -5.12 -11.75
N SER A 395 -18.68 -5.74 -12.82
CA SER A 395 -18.98 -5.35 -14.19
C SER A 395 -19.81 -6.42 -14.87
N VAL A 396 -21.04 -6.10 -15.21
CA VAL A 396 -21.95 -7.03 -15.89
C VAL A 396 -22.07 -6.60 -17.34
N PRO A 397 -21.80 -7.48 -18.33
CA PRO A 397 -21.99 -7.16 -19.75
C PRO A 397 -23.44 -6.74 -20.05
N ALA A 398 -23.61 -5.67 -20.79
CA ALA A 398 -24.91 -5.15 -21.18
C ALA A 398 -24.84 -4.48 -22.56
N GLY A 399 -25.35 -5.15 -23.59
CA GLY A 399 -25.27 -4.66 -24.96
C GLY A 399 -23.81 -4.54 -25.43
N ASP A 400 -23.42 -3.33 -25.85
CA ASP A 400 -22.06 -2.99 -26.33
C ASP A 400 -21.13 -2.46 -25.22
N GLY A 401 -21.54 -2.55 -23.95
CA GLY A 401 -20.78 -2.06 -22.79
C GLY A 401 -21.11 -2.85 -21.53
N TYR A 402 -20.90 -2.20 -20.38
CA TYR A 402 -21.05 -2.81 -19.05
C TYR A 402 -21.96 -1.99 -18.15
N VAL A 403 -22.66 -2.68 -17.24
CA VAL A 403 -23.23 -2.09 -16.03
C VAL A 403 -22.19 -2.23 -14.93
N LEU A 404 -21.73 -1.12 -14.37
CA LEU A 404 -20.85 -1.10 -13.20
C LEU A 404 -21.68 -1.04 -11.93
N ILE A 405 -21.50 -2.03 -11.06
CA ILE A 405 -22.23 -2.18 -9.81
C ILE A 405 -21.25 -2.02 -8.66
N PHE A 406 -21.48 -1.02 -7.83
CA PHE A 406 -20.76 -0.83 -6.56
C PHE A 406 -21.65 -1.32 -5.42
N THR A 407 -21.13 -2.24 -4.63
CA THR A 407 -21.86 -2.80 -3.48
C THR A 407 -21.15 -2.39 -2.20
N ALA A 408 -21.81 -1.60 -1.35
CA ALA A 408 -21.27 -1.17 -0.08
C ALA A 408 -21.29 -2.28 0.96
N GLY A 409 -20.19 -2.48 1.64
CA GLY A 409 -20.11 -3.25 2.86
C GLY A 409 -20.49 -2.42 4.10
N ASN A 410 -20.05 -2.86 5.28
CA ASN A 410 -20.30 -2.14 6.52
C ASN A 410 -19.58 -0.78 6.56
N LYS A 411 -20.10 0.17 7.31
CA LYS A 411 -19.37 1.42 7.62
C LYS A 411 -18.13 1.10 8.47
N LYS A 412 -17.10 1.96 8.37
CA LYS A 412 -15.90 1.86 9.19
C LYS A 412 -16.25 1.80 10.67
N THR A 413 -15.56 0.93 11.37
CA THR A 413 -15.62 0.80 12.82
C THR A 413 -14.48 1.59 13.45
N SER A 414 -14.52 1.73 14.77
CA SER A 414 -13.42 2.29 15.54
C SER A 414 -12.11 1.56 15.23
N GLN A 415 -11.00 2.27 15.31
CA GLN A 415 -9.66 1.71 15.10
C GLN A 415 -8.75 2.08 16.27
N VAL A 416 -7.87 1.17 16.65
CA VAL A 416 -6.72 1.43 17.50
C VAL A 416 -5.46 1.24 16.68
N ASN A 417 -4.60 2.22 16.75
CA ASN A 417 -3.34 2.27 16.02
C ASN A 417 -2.19 2.36 17.02
N LEU A 418 -1.14 1.57 16.81
CA LEU A 418 0.04 1.49 17.67
C LEU A 418 1.29 1.84 16.86
N GLY A 419 2.04 2.83 17.33
CA GLY A 419 3.33 3.23 16.79
C GLY A 419 4.41 3.17 17.86
N GLY A 420 5.61 2.79 17.48
CA GLY A 420 6.75 2.77 18.36
C GLY A 420 7.95 3.39 17.67
N ARG A 421 8.77 4.10 18.44
CA ARG A 421 10.04 4.65 17.98
C ARG A 421 11.11 4.45 19.05
N PHE A 422 12.28 4.07 18.60
CA PHE A 422 13.51 4.07 19.37
C PHE A 422 14.49 5.00 18.67
N ASP A 423 15.09 5.92 19.41
CA ASP A 423 16.18 6.75 18.90
C ASP A 423 17.13 7.20 20.02
N THR A 424 18.27 7.74 19.62
CA THR A 424 19.32 8.16 20.58
C THR A 424 18.98 9.40 21.40
N GLU A 425 17.92 10.15 21.03
CA GLU A 425 17.48 11.36 21.77
C GLU A 425 16.35 11.05 22.78
N GLU A 426 15.33 10.28 22.36
CA GLU A 426 14.19 9.94 23.23
C GLU A 426 14.28 8.54 23.87
N ILE A 427 15.25 7.72 23.43
CA ILE A 427 15.43 6.32 23.82
C ILE A 427 14.26 5.49 23.34
N VAL A 428 13.06 5.65 23.92
CA VAL A 428 11.83 4.96 23.52
C VAL A 428 10.67 5.95 23.52
N ALA A 429 9.88 5.96 22.46
CA ALA A 429 8.58 6.60 22.43
C ALA A 429 7.52 5.63 21.90
N LEU A 430 6.39 5.55 22.56
CA LEU A 430 5.22 4.74 22.20
C LEU A 430 4.06 5.68 21.91
N GLN A 431 3.40 5.51 20.76
CA GLN A 431 2.22 6.27 20.41
C GLN A 431 1.01 5.36 20.21
N ILE A 432 -0.07 5.65 20.91
CA ILE A 432 -1.36 4.96 20.80
C ILE A 432 -2.36 5.97 20.28
N ASN A 433 -3.09 5.60 19.25
CA ASN A 433 -4.18 6.40 18.70
C ASN A 433 -5.45 5.54 18.65
N ALA A 434 -6.57 6.13 19.05
CA ALA A 434 -7.89 5.55 18.89
C ALA A 434 -8.75 6.51 18.07
N ASP A 435 -9.32 6.04 16.98
CA ASP A 435 -10.28 6.79 16.21
C ASP A 435 -11.66 6.12 16.22
N HIS A 436 -12.68 6.95 16.32
CA HIS A 436 -14.08 6.51 16.37
C HIS A 436 -14.95 7.40 15.48
N PRO A 437 -15.45 6.87 14.35
CA PRO A 437 -16.39 7.60 13.51
C PRO A 437 -17.78 7.59 14.10
N LEU A 438 -18.26 8.75 14.51
CA LEU A 438 -19.66 8.96 14.93
C LEU A 438 -20.53 9.18 13.70
N GLN A 439 -21.48 8.30 13.48
CA GLN A 439 -22.40 8.35 12.34
C GLN A 439 -23.65 9.19 12.69
N THR A 440 -23.46 10.50 12.74
CA THR A 440 -24.53 11.49 12.93
C THR A 440 -24.94 12.07 11.58
N SER A 441 -25.93 12.97 11.56
CA SER A 441 -26.37 13.69 10.35
C SER A 441 -25.21 14.40 9.63
N ILE A 442 -24.27 14.96 10.39
CA ILE A 442 -22.94 15.38 9.94
C ILE A 442 -21.96 14.40 10.59
N PRO A 443 -21.33 13.49 9.84
CA PRO A 443 -20.38 12.54 10.43
C PRO A 443 -19.24 13.26 11.16
N ILE A 444 -18.83 12.72 12.31
CA ILE A 444 -17.77 13.28 13.14
C ILE A 444 -16.72 12.19 13.40
N ASP A 445 -15.47 12.47 13.09
CA ASP A 445 -14.35 11.65 13.55
C ASP A 445 -13.87 12.14 14.92
N VAL A 446 -13.85 11.25 15.89
CA VAL A 446 -13.23 11.44 17.19
C VAL A 446 -11.88 10.76 17.18
N ASP A 447 -10.81 11.51 17.32
CA ASP A 447 -9.43 11.03 17.30
C ASP A 447 -8.77 11.34 18.66
N LEU A 448 -8.30 10.29 19.33
CA LEU A 448 -7.58 10.38 20.60
C LEU A 448 -6.18 9.82 20.41
N THR A 449 -5.16 10.60 20.71
CA THR A 449 -3.76 10.16 20.60
C THR A 449 -3.04 10.39 21.92
N ILE A 450 -2.30 9.39 22.37
CA ILE A 450 -1.41 9.46 23.52
C ILE A 450 -0.02 9.05 23.07
N ARG A 451 0.98 9.85 23.39
CA ARG A 451 2.39 9.52 23.22
C ARG A 451 3.07 9.48 24.59
N LEU A 452 3.80 8.41 24.82
CA LEU A 452 4.56 8.16 26.04
C LEU A 452 6.05 8.04 25.67
N GLY A 453 6.91 8.73 26.41
CA GLY A 453 8.35 8.77 26.20
C GLY A 453 8.98 9.86 27.09
N LYS A 454 10.20 10.31 26.74
CA LYS A 454 10.83 11.49 27.36
C LYS A 454 9.92 12.73 27.27
N ARG A 455 9.18 12.84 26.17
CA ARG A 455 8.18 13.88 25.92
C ARG A 455 6.78 13.24 25.86
N ILE A 456 5.89 13.66 26.73
CA ILE A 456 4.54 13.12 26.81
C ILE A 456 3.59 14.02 26.01
N MET A 457 2.67 13.41 25.25
CA MET A 457 1.63 14.14 24.52
C MET A 457 0.29 13.43 24.68
N GLY A 458 -0.75 14.22 24.90
CA GLY A 458 -2.15 13.83 24.78
C GLY A 458 -2.87 14.74 23.79
N LYS A 459 -3.56 14.17 22.79
CA LYS A 459 -4.35 14.94 21.81
C LYS A 459 -5.75 14.35 21.70
N GLY A 460 -6.75 15.23 21.74
CA GLY A 460 -8.12 14.94 21.34
C GLY A 460 -8.51 15.83 20.17
N GLU A 461 -9.11 15.26 19.13
CA GLU A 461 -9.56 16.00 17.95
C GLU A 461 -10.94 15.53 17.50
N LEU A 462 -11.81 16.49 17.20
CA LEU A 462 -13.12 16.30 16.60
C LEU A 462 -13.06 16.88 15.18
N THR A 463 -13.23 16.05 14.16
CA THR A 463 -13.27 16.49 12.77
C THR A 463 -14.68 16.27 12.22
N PHE A 464 -15.31 17.34 11.77
CA PHE A 464 -16.64 17.32 11.17
C PHE A 464 -16.51 17.05 9.67
N HIS A 465 -17.39 16.21 9.13
CA HIS A 465 -17.45 15.88 7.70
C HIS A 465 -18.78 16.41 7.10
N PRO A 466 -18.97 17.74 7.04
CA PRO A 466 -20.11 18.30 6.34
C PRO A 466 -19.89 18.03 4.85
N ARG A 467 -20.66 17.32 4.18
CA ARG A 467 -20.60 16.93 2.75
C ARG A 467 -20.16 18.06 1.77
N SER A 468 -19.32 18.95 2.26
CA SER A 468 -18.63 20.04 1.58
C SER A 468 -17.13 19.69 1.41
N PHE A 469 -16.40 20.54 0.70
CA PHE A 469 -14.95 20.34 0.50
C PHE A 469 -14.12 20.64 1.76
N THR A 470 -14.70 21.30 2.76
CA THR A 470 -14.01 21.63 4.01
C THR A 470 -14.36 20.65 5.11
N ARG A 471 -13.39 20.35 5.97
CA ARG A 471 -13.53 19.47 7.15
C ARG A 471 -13.12 20.23 8.39
N PRO A 472 -13.98 21.12 8.92
CA PRO A 472 -13.64 21.87 10.11
C PRO A 472 -13.34 20.94 11.28
N SER A 473 -12.39 21.33 12.12
CA SER A 473 -12.02 20.55 13.30
C SER A 473 -11.75 21.43 14.50
N PHE A 474 -11.91 20.79 15.66
CA PHE A 474 -11.50 21.34 16.95
C PHE A 474 -10.58 20.33 17.61
N SER A 475 -9.44 20.79 18.16
CA SER A 475 -8.54 19.91 18.89
C SER A 475 -7.96 20.58 20.12
N TYR A 476 -7.71 19.73 21.12
CA TYR A 476 -6.91 20.04 22.28
C TYR A 476 -5.68 19.15 22.32
N VAL A 477 -4.51 19.76 22.57
CA VAL A 477 -3.24 19.06 22.68
C VAL A 477 -2.56 19.47 23.97
N PHE A 478 -2.20 18.49 24.78
CA PHE A 478 -1.30 18.63 25.92
C PHE A 478 0.06 18.07 25.57
N ARG A 479 1.12 18.81 25.90
CA ARG A 479 2.51 18.34 25.78
C ARG A 479 3.27 18.63 27.07
N HIS A 480 3.99 17.63 27.56
CA HIS A 480 5.05 17.81 28.55
C HIS A 480 6.38 17.74 27.80
N ASN A 481 7.09 18.84 27.75
CA ASN A 481 8.38 18.97 27.06
C ASN A 481 9.52 19.05 28.08
N ASP A 482 10.51 18.18 27.89
CA ASP A 482 11.82 18.20 28.56
C ASP A 482 12.88 18.49 27.51
N MET A 483 13.49 19.67 27.60
CA MET A 483 14.36 20.21 26.56
C MET A 483 15.73 20.51 27.10
N ASP A 484 16.74 20.01 26.40
CA ASP A 484 18.13 20.40 26.51
C ASP A 484 18.52 21.21 25.28
N LEU A 485 18.97 22.42 25.50
CA LEU A 485 19.45 23.31 24.45
C LEU A 485 20.97 23.49 24.58
N TYR A 486 21.59 23.53 23.42
CA TYR A 486 23.02 23.59 23.28
C TYR A 486 23.43 24.90 22.60
N GLU A 487 24.64 25.34 22.86
CA GLU A 487 25.31 26.40 22.14
C GLU A 487 26.70 25.89 21.68
N SER A 488 26.93 25.89 20.37
CA SER A 488 28.18 25.38 19.77
C SER A 488 28.52 23.95 20.20
N GLY A 489 27.50 23.11 20.42
CA GLY A 489 27.63 21.70 20.81
C GLY A 489 27.90 21.47 22.31
N GLU A 490 27.78 22.49 23.15
CA GLU A 490 27.83 22.39 24.61
C GLU A 490 26.46 22.68 25.19
N ARG A 491 26.06 21.92 26.22
CA ARG A 491 24.75 22.10 26.86
C ARG A 491 24.73 23.44 27.58
N ASP A 492 23.79 24.30 27.20
CA ASP A 492 23.63 25.64 27.71
C ASP A 492 22.46 25.75 28.69
N HIS A 493 21.27 25.35 28.28
CA HIS A 493 20.05 25.43 29.08
C HIS A 493 19.29 24.11 29.07
N SER A 494 18.59 23.85 30.19
CA SER A 494 17.62 22.77 30.31
C SER A 494 16.37 23.29 30.98
N PHE A 495 15.22 23.07 30.36
CA PHE A 495 13.97 23.49 30.95
C PHE A 495 12.83 22.53 30.64
N LYS A 496 11.87 22.48 31.56
CA LYS A 496 10.66 21.67 31.45
C LYS A 496 9.45 22.57 31.48
N TYR A 497 8.51 22.26 30.58
CA TYR A 497 7.25 22.99 30.55
C TYR A 497 6.10 22.13 30.08
N ASN A 498 4.91 22.44 30.57
CA ASN A 498 3.66 21.93 30.06
C ASN A 498 3.09 22.94 29.06
N HIS A 499 2.65 22.44 27.92
CA HIS A 499 2.05 23.21 26.85
C HIS A 499 0.64 22.71 26.58
N HIS A 500 -0.33 23.57 26.79
CA HIS A 500 -1.74 23.35 26.50
C HIS A 500 -2.11 24.14 25.26
N GLN A 501 -2.69 23.49 24.28
CA GLN A 501 -2.98 24.08 22.98
C GLN A 501 -4.39 23.73 22.54
N TRP A 502 -5.20 24.73 22.25
CA TRP A 502 -6.54 24.62 21.69
C TRP A 502 -6.51 25.15 20.26
N ASN A 503 -6.97 24.33 19.32
CA ASN A 503 -7.02 24.71 17.91
C ASN A 503 -8.45 24.64 17.40
N LEU A 504 -8.91 25.71 16.78
CA LEU A 504 -10.10 25.74 15.97
C LEU A 504 -9.69 25.90 14.51
N THR A 505 -10.03 24.93 13.66
CA THR A 505 -9.71 24.91 12.23
C THR A 505 -11.01 25.03 11.43
N PRO A 506 -11.54 26.23 11.19
CA PRO A 506 -12.79 26.42 10.45
C PRO A 506 -12.65 26.08 8.97
N ILE A 507 -11.46 26.26 8.40
CA ILE A 507 -11.18 25.99 7.00
C ILE A 507 -10.11 24.87 6.93
N ASN A 508 -10.46 23.75 6.33
CA ASN A 508 -9.58 22.61 6.11
C ASN A 508 -9.96 21.92 4.81
N PHE A 509 -9.37 22.38 3.72
CA PHE A 509 -9.56 21.77 2.40
C PHE A 509 -8.54 20.67 2.17
N ASN A 510 -9.03 19.49 1.81
CA ASN A 510 -8.20 18.35 1.44
C ASN A 510 -8.58 17.87 0.03
N VAL A 511 -7.72 18.10 -0.95
CA VAL A 511 -7.94 17.66 -2.33
C VAL A 511 -6.69 16.90 -2.80
N ARG A 512 -6.77 15.59 -2.87
CA ARG A 512 -5.64 14.72 -3.26
C ARG A 512 -4.36 15.05 -2.48
N ASN A 513 -3.37 15.55 -3.22
CA ASN A 513 -2.04 15.89 -2.72
C ASN A 513 -1.97 17.26 -2.03
N PHE A 514 -3.06 18.02 -2.02
CA PHE A 514 -3.10 19.39 -1.56
C PHE A 514 -3.98 19.53 -0.30
N ASN A 515 -3.49 20.26 0.68
CA ASN A 515 -4.23 20.64 1.87
C ASN A 515 -4.03 22.12 2.17
N LEU A 516 -5.13 22.84 2.41
CA LEU A 516 -5.15 24.24 2.83
C LEU A 516 -5.91 24.33 4.15
N GLN A 517 -5.32 24.97 5.16
CA GLN A 517 -5.95 25.17 6.47
C GLN A 517 -5.84 26.63 6.90
N ALA A 518 -6.87 27.10 7.59
CA ALA A 518 -6.81 28.31 8.40
C ALA A 518 -7.24 27.95 9.82
N ASN A 519 -6.40 28.30 10.79
CA ASN A 519 -6.57 27.93 12.20
C ASN A 519 -6.55 29.16 13.09
N ILE A 520 -7.29 29.09 14.19
CA ILE A 520 -7.15 29.96 15.35
C ILE A 520 -6.66 29.09 16.48
N ARG A 521 -5.57 29.53 17.12
CA ARG A 521 -4.91 28.74 18.16
C ARG A 521 -4.79 29.59 19.44
N TRP A 522 -5.03 28.94 20.56
CA TRP A 522 -4.73 29.49 21.88
C TRP A 522 -3.77 28.54 22.58
N ASP A 523 -2.60 29.05 23.00
CA ASP A 523 -1.54 28.35 23.69
C ASP A 523 -1.43 28.86 25.12
N TYR A 524 -1.31 27.93 26.09
CA TYR A 524 -0.93 28.24 27.47
C TYR A 524 0.32 27.43 27.83
N ILE A 525 1.36 28.12 28.28
CA ILE A 525 2.66 27.54 28.59
C ILE A 525 2.92 27.71 30.08
N HIS A 526 3.17 26.59 30.76
CA HIS A 526 3.47 26.53 32.17
C HIS A 526 4.86 25.93 32.40
N PHE A 527 5.82 26.74 32.81
CA PHE A 527 7.18 26.30 33.09
C PHE A 527 7.28 25.64 34.46
N LEU A 528 7.91 24.46 34.52
CA LEU A 528 8.04 23.63 35.71
C LEU A 528 9.41 23.77 36.37
N GLY A 529 10.42 24.21 35.65
CA GLY A 529 11.76 24.40 36.17
C GLY A 529 12.75 24.88 35.10
N ASN A 530 13.78 25.58 35.54
CA ASN A 530 14.90 26.04 34.73
C ASN A 530 16.19 25.62 35.42
N LEU A 531 17.06 24.88 34.72
CA LEU A 531 18.41 24.50 35.16
C LEU A 531 19.40 25.22 34.25
N LEU A 532 20.09 26.20 34.79
CA LEU A 532 21.27 26.84 34.14
C LEU A 532 22.49 25.96 34.32
N THR A 533 23.15 25.61 33.22
CA THR A 533 24.37 24.78 33.30
C THR A 533 25.64 25.57 33.20
N THR A 534 25.71 26.73 32.53
CA THR A 534 26.94 27.44 32.18
C THR A 534 27.03 28.88 32.62
N GLY A 535 26.09 29.41 33.40
CA GLY A 535 26.19 30.77 33.98
C GLY A 535 26.03 31.93 33.00
N LYS A 536 25.61 31.69 31.77
CA LYS A 536 25.18 32.73 30.82
C LYS A 536 23.81 33.28 31.23
N THR A 537 23.49 34.46 30.78
CA THR A 537 22.38 35.30 31.20
C THR A 537 21.10 34.49 31.53
N PRO A 538 20.55 34.62 32.76
CA PRO A 538 19.36 33.89 33.14
C PRO A 538 18.18 34.27 32.23
N VAL A 539 17.58 33.31 31.53
CA VAL A 539 16.33 33.51 30.81
C VAL A 539 15.23 33.42 31.85
N THR A 540 14.49 34.53 32.07
CA THR A 540 13.32 34.53 32.94
C THR A 540 12.21 33.86 32.20
N LEU A 541 11.82 32.66 32.61
CA LEU A 541 10.72 31.90 32.05
C LEU A 541 9.46 32.22 32.88
N GLN A 542 8.47 32.85 32.28
CA GLN A 542 7.17 33.14 32.91
C GLN A 542 6.10 32.30 32.22
N ASN A 543 5.12 31.85 33.02
CA ASN A 543 3.92 31.24 32.49
C ASN A 543 3.15 32.29 31.68
N ASP A 544 2.73 31.93 30.50
CA ASP A 544 2.11 32.84 29.57
C ASP A 544 1.11 32.16 28.65
N HIS A 545 0.28 32.96 28.00
CA HIS A 545 -0.69 32.50 27.01
C HIS A 545 -0.58 33.34 25.74
N TYR A 546 -0.88 32.71 24.60
CA TYR A 546 -0.74 33.35 23.30
C TYR A 546 -1.92 32.98 22.42
N PHE A 547 -2.41 33.94 21.64
CA PHE A 547 -3.32 33.71 20.54
C PHE A 547 -2.55 33.77 19.23
N SER A 548 -2.89 32.90 18.30
CA SER A 548 -2.27 32.92 16.98
C SER A 548 -3.26 32.55 15.87
N TYR A 549 -3.04 33.15 14.71
CA TYR A 549 -3.80 32.92 13.49
C TYR A 549 -2.87 32.26 12.50
N HIS A 550 -3.25 31.10 11.99
CA HIS A 550 -2.40 30.31 11.11
C HIS A 550 -3.04 30.12 9.74
N ALA A 551 -2.25 30.24 8.70
CA ALA A 551 -2.57 29.82 7.35
C ALA A 551 -1.53 28.79 6.90
N LEU A 552 -1.97 27.57 6.59
CA LEU A 552 -1.11 26.44 6.26
C LEU A 552 -1.47 25.88 4.89
N VAL A 553 -0.46 25.76 4.04
CA VAL A 553 -0.52 25.09 2.73
C VAL A 553 0.41 23.88 2.74
N ARG A 554 -0.11 22.72 2.35
CA ARG A 554 0.68 21.50 2.19
C ARG A 554 0.39 20.86 0.83
N TYR A 555 1.44 20.38 0.20
CA TYR A 555 1.36 19.57 -1.01
C TYR A 555 2.32 18.39 -0.90
N ASN A 556 1.88 17.20 -1.27
CA ASN A 556 2.74 16.03 -1.29
C ASN A 556 2.33 15.06 -2.41
N SER A 557 3.17 14.94 -3.43
CA SER A 557 3.05 13.99 -4.54
C SER A 557 4.12 12.90 -4.52
N GLU A 558 4.89 12.78 -3.42
CA GLU A 558 5.92 11.74 -3.29
C GLU A 558 5.29 10.33 -3.32
N ASP A 559 5.98 9.42 -4.00
CA ASP A 559 5.59 8.02 -4.17
C ASP A 559 5.81 7.17 -2.88
N ASN A 560 6.72 7.59 -2.02
CA ASN A 560 7.03 6.93 -0.75
C ASN A 560 7.21 7.97 0.36
N TRP A 561 6.84 7.62 1.59
CA TRP A 561 6.92 8.54 2.73
C TRP A 561 8.35 8.78 3.20
N TYR A 562 9.13 7.69 3.38
CA TYR A 562 10.48 7.73 3.95
C TYR A 562 11.58 7.81 2.90
N PHE A 563 11.46 7.05 1.81
CA PHE A 563 12.47 6.94 0.76
C PHE A 563 11.85 7.26 -0.61
N PRO A 564 11.34 8.48 -0.82
CA PRO A 564 10.71 8.83 -2.08
C PRO A 564 11.68 8.78 -3.23
N THR A 565 11.20 8.32 -4.40
CA THR A 565 11.99 8.26 -5.62
C THR A 565 11.55 9.29 -6.65
N ILE A 566 10.28 9.71 -6.59
CA ILE A 566 9.70 10.72 -7.48
C ILE A 566 8.68 11.56 -6.73
N GLY A 567 8.49 12.79 -7.18
CA GLY A 567 7.48 13.70 -6.65
C GLY A 567 8.05 14.84 -5.81
N SER A 568 7.17 15.64 -5.24
CA SER A 568 7.54 16.81 -4.44
C SER A 568 6.70 16.88 -3.17
N ARG A 569 7.32 17.36 -2.09
CA ARG A 569 6.68 17.72 -0.83
C ARG A 569 6.93 19.19 -0.53
N PHE A 570 5.86 19.92 -0.30
CA PHE A 570 5.89 21.33 0.04
C PHE A 570 5.02 21.59 1.27
N LYS A 571 5.53 22.38 2.22
CA LYS A 571 4.78 22.94 3.34
C LYS A 571 5.13 24.41 3.47
N MET A 572 4.13 25.26 3.63
CA MET A 572 4.31 26.66 3.99
C MET A 572 3.27 27.02 5.04
N GLU A 573 3.71 27.64 6.11
CA GLU A 573 2.86 28.09 7.20
C GLU A 573 3.21 29.54 7.52
N TYR A 574 2.19 30.38 7.55
CA TYR A 574 2.27 31.72 8.09
C TYR A 574 1.46 31.74 9.39
N ALA A 575 2.05 32.26 10.47
CA ALA A 575 1.37 32.48 11.73
C ALA A 575 1.58 33.93 12.21
N TYR A 576 0.51 34.48 12.78
CA TYR A 576 0.58 35.77 13.47
C TYR A 576 0.24 35.54 14.94
N LEU A 577 1.22 35.82 15.81
CA LEU A 577 1.15 35.57 17.25
C LEU A 577 0.87 36.88 17.99
N THR A 578 -0.01 36.81 18.97
CA THR A 578 -0.37 37.91 19.88
C THR A 578 -0.60 37.36 21.28
N ASP A 579 -0.64 38.23 22.31
CA ASP A 579 -1.04 37.89 23.67
C ASP A 579 -2.46 38.38 23.97
N ASN A 580 -3.00 39.33 23.18
CA ASN A 580 -4.29 40.01 23.38
C ASN A 580 -5.13 40.11 22.09
N PHE A 581 -4.94 39.22 21.12
CA PHE A 581 -5.59 39.18 19.80
C PHE A 581 -5.06 40.15 18.74
N ALA A 582 -4.37 41.23 19.12
CA ALA A 582 -3.95 42.26 18.20
C ALA A 582 -2.45 42.55 18.23
N GLU A 583 -1.86 42.58 19.40
CA GLU A 583 -0.46 42.94 19.62
C GLU A 583 0.15 42.07 20.70
N MET A 584 1.50 42.11 20.84
CA MET A 584 2.27 41.41 21.84
C MET A 584 2.62 42.41 22.97
N GLY A 585 1.87 42.41 24.09
CA GLY A 585 1.97 43.43 25.08
C GLY A 585 1.73 44.81 24.47
N ASP A 586 2.63 45.75 24.73
CA ASP A 586 2.56 47.13 24.18
C ASP A 586 3.18 47.25 22.77
N LYS A 587 3.46 46.15 22.08
CA LYS A 587 4.15 46.12 20.79
C LYS A 587 3.38 45.30 19.74
N PRO A 588 3.61 45.57 18.46
CA PRO A 588 3.04 44.73 17.39
C PRO A 588 3.34 43.27 17.60
N GLY A 589 2.41 42.41 17.21
CA GLY A 589 2.54 40.95 17.28
C GLY A 589 3.69 40.40 16.42
N VAL A 590 3.96 39.15 16.60
CA VAL A 590 5.04 38.43 15.88
C VAL A 590 4.49 37.70 14.69
N SER A 591 5.06 37.95 13.51
CA SER A 591 4.79 37.18 12.27
C SER A 591 5.83 36.06 12.12
N ASP A 592 5.35 34.84 11.91
CA ASP A 592 6.17 33.64 11.69
C ASP A 592 5.89 33.12 10.28
N LEU A 593 6.91 33.03 9.45
CA LEU A 593 6.86 32.41 8.14
C LEU A 593 7.79 31.21 8.11
N ASN A 594 7.22 30.01 8.01
CA ASN A 594 7.92 28.75 7.92
C ASN A 594 7.63 28.06 6.58
N ALA A 595 8.65 27.65 5.85
CA ALA A 595 8.48 26.95 4.59
C ALA A 595 9.53 25.86 4.41
N ASN A 596 9.12 24.75 3.78
CA ASN A 596 10.04 23.75 3.27
C ASN A 596 9.54 23.15 1.95
N TRP A 597 10.47 22.87 1.05
CA TRP A 597 10.20 22.29 -0.26
C TRP A 597 11.29 21.28 -0.62
N ARG A 598 10.89 20.03 -0.78
CA ARG A 598 11.72 18.92 -1.25
C ARG A 598 11.19 18.39 -2.58
N THR A 599 12.08 18.08 -3.50
CA THR A 599 11.74 17.39 -4.76
C THR A 599 12.62 16.16 -4.91
N SER A 600 12.03 15.03 -5.30
CA SER A 600 12.71 13.76 -5.56
C SER A 600 12.84 13.55 -7.06
N ILE A 601 14.08 13.50 -7.56
CA ILE A 601 14.43 13.42 -8.98
C ILE A 601 15.16 12.10 -9.22
N PRO A 602 14.54 11.12 -9.91
CA PRO A 602 15.21 9.86 -10.20
C PRO A 602 16.23 10.03 -11.33
N PHE A 603 17.49 9.77 -11.05
CA PHE A 603 18.55 9.68 -12.06
C PHE A 603 18.71 8.26 -12.62
N SER A 604 18.34 7.26 -11.82
CA SER A 604 18.31 5.86 -12.23
C SER A 604 17.28 5.09 -11.40
N LYS A 605 17.04 3.81 -11.72
CA LYS A 605 16.19 2.91 -10.89
C LYS A 605 16.68 2.76 -9.44
N ARG A 606 17.92 3.16 -9.13
CA ARG A 606 18.54 2.99 -7.81
C ARG A 606 19.04 4.28 -7.18
N PHE A 607 19.16 5.36 -7.94
CA PHE A 607 19.69 6.63 -7.44
C PHE A 607 18.70 7.77 -7.65
N THR A 608 18.40 8.49 -6.55
CA THR A 608 17.51 9.65 -6.52
C THR A 608 18.24 10.83 -5.89
N LEU A 609 18.16 12.00 -6.51
CA LEU A 609 18.64 13.26 -5.96
C LEU A 609 17.47 14.04 -5.35
N GLN A 610 17.66 14.60 -4.16
CA GLN A 610 16.61 15.30 -3.42
C GLN A 610 17.13 16.66 -2.93
N PRO A 611 16.99 17.73 -3.72
CA PRO A 611 17.14 19.07 -3.22
C PRO A 611 16.02 19.42 -2.25
N LEU A 612 16.38 20.10 -1.15
CA LEU A 612 15.50 20.60 -0.12
C LEU A 612 15.88 22.05 0.22
N ILE A 613 14.91 22.95 0.12
CA ILE A 613 15.04 24.35 0.58
C ILE A 613 14.07 24.51 1.76
N TYR A 614 14.55 25.07 2.85
CA TYR A 614 13.70 25.30 4.02
C TYR A 614 14.21 26.48 4.84
N GLY A 615 13.32 27.03 5.62
CA GLY A 615 13.66 28.12 6.53
C GLY A 615 12.47 28.62 7.33
N ARG A 616 12.77 29.39 8.35
CA ARG A 616 11.79 30.05 9.20
C ARG A 616 12.27 31.47 9.53
N CYS A 617 11.38 32.43 9.33
CA CYS A 617 11.65 33.85 9.57
C CYS A 617 10.62 34.40 10.55
N LEU A 618 11.09 34.97 11.62
CA LEU A 618 10.30 35.63 12.66
C LEU A 618 10.46 37.14 12.54
N PHE A 619 9.35 37.85 12.46
CA PHE A 619 9.31 39.32 12.36
C PHE A 619 8.51 39.86 13.54
N GLY A 620 9.12 40.68 14.36
CA GLY A 620 8.51 41.27 15.52
C GLY A 620 9.49 41.55 16.66
N ALA A 621 9.00 42.08 17.75
CA ALA A 621 9.76 42.28 18.98
C ALA A 621 9.23 41.37 20.08
N ASN A 622 10.06 41.08 21.09
CA ASN A 622 9.71 40.25 22.26
C ASN A 622 9.23 38.83 21.87
N ILE A 623 9.95 38.18 20.96
CA ILE A 623 9.62 36.81 20.55
C ILE A 623 9.75 35.89 21.77
N PRO A 624 8.67 35.15 22.17
CA PRO A 624 8.73 34.22 23.29
C PRO A 624 9.75 33.09 23.01
N VAL A 625 10.51 32.71 24.03
CA VAL A 625 11.57 31.69 23.93
C VAL A 625 11.08 30.38 23.31
N VAL A 626 9.87 29.96 23.64
CA VAL A 626 9.27 28.73 23.13
C VAL A 626 8.91 28.78 21.64
N TYR A 627 8.85 29.99 21.05
CA TYR A 627 8.63 30.18 19.61
C TYR A 627 9.89 30.53 18.85
N GLY A 628 11.02 30.75 19.56
CA GLY A 628 12.33 31.03 18.95
C GLY A 628 12.80 29.90 18.04
N ASN A 629 13.59 30.24 17.04
CA ASN A 629 14.13 29.28 16.09
C ASN A 629 15.05 28.27 16.76
N THR A 630 14.78 26.99 16.56
CA THR A 630 15.59 25.89 17.07
C THR A 630 16.10 25.06 15.88
N ILE A 631 17.42 24.87 15.78
CA ILE A 631 18.05 24.09 14.72
C ILE A 631 18.67 22.82 15.28
N GLY A 632 18.87 21.82 14.42
CA GLY A 632 19.52 20.56 14.79
C GLY A 632 18.53 19.41 14.97
N GLY A 633 19.06 18.24 15.31
CA GLY A 633 18.32 16.97 15.29
C GLY A 633 18.13 16.43 13.87
N GLU A 634 17.41 15.34 13.76
CA GLU A 634 17.14 14.65 12.50
C GLU A 634 15.72 14.96 12.01
N TRP A 635 15.51 14.89 10.70
CA TRP A 635 14.16 14.95 10.11
C TRP A 635 13.26 13.84 10.66
N PHE A 636 13.84 12.70 10.94
CA PHE A 636 13.16 11.56 11.56
C PHE A 636 12.81 11.81 13.03
N GLY A 637 13.66 12.51 13.78
CA GLY A 637 13.48 12.91 15.16
C GLY A 637 13.02 14.37 15.28
N HIS A 638 11.86 14.71 14.72
CA HIS A 638 11.28 16.05 14.83
C HIS A 638 10.46 16.15 16.11
N TYR A 639 11.03 16.78 17.15
CA TYR A 639 10.45 16.79 18.50
C TYR A 639 9.64 18.04 18.83
N LEU A 640 9.96 19.17 18.21
CA LEU A 640 9.34 20.48 18.46
C LEU A 640 8.79 21.06 17.16
N GLU A 641 7.68 21.79 17.24
CA GLU A 641 7.05 22.41 16.05
C GLU A 641 7.96 23.40 15.34
N GLN A 642 8.80 24.15 16.09
CA GLN A 642 9.74 25.15 15.60
C GLN A 642 11.13 24.58 15.23
N GLN A 643 11.34 23.29 15.38
CA GLN A 643 12.61 22.63 15.08
C GLN A 643 12.88 22.60 13.57
N MET A 644 14.06 23.00 13.18
CA MET A 644 14.59 22.87 11.82
C MET A 644 15.81 21.93 11.83
N PRO A 645 15.65 20.65 11.45
CA PRO A 645 16.75 19.72 11.39
C PRO A 645 17.83 20.20 10.43
N PHE A 646 19.12 20.07 10.83
CA PHE A 646 20.25 20.46 10.01
C PHE A 646 21.27 19.32 9.92
N ALA A 647 21.70 18.98 8.69
CA ALA A 647 22.57 17.82 8.45
C ALA A 647 23.87 17.91 9.27
N GLY A 648 24.13 16.86 10.05
CA GLY A 648 25.31 16.75 10.91
C GLY A 648 25.22 17.39 12.29
N MET A 649 24.08 17.99 12.65
CA MET A 649 23.84 18.58 13.97
C MET A 649 22.81 17.72 14.72
N GLY A 650 23.23 16.99 15.75
CA GLY A 650 22.35 16.13 16.54
C GLY A 650 21.61 16.83 17.66
N ASN A 651 22.27 17.78 18.30
CA ASN A 651 21.70 18.51 19.43
C ASN A 651 20.86 19.69 18.96
N LEU A 652 19.87 20.08 19.78
CA LEU A 652 19.04 21.23 19.53
C LEU A 652 19.76 22.50 20.00
N GLU A 653 19.92 23.46 19.10
CA GLU A 653 20.52 24.76 19.39
C GLU A 653 19.57 25.90 19.03
N TYR A 654 19.57 26.98 19.80
CA TYR A 654 18.94 28.21 19.36
C TYR A 654 19.70 28.84 18.19
N THR A 655 18.95 29.51 17.33
CA THR A 655 19.50 30.32 16.26
C THR A 655 18.77 31.66 16.16
N ASP A 656 19.29 32.56 15.32
CA ASP A 656 18.72 33.89 15.10
C ASP A 656 17.28 33.84 14.56
N GLN A 657 16.63 35.01 14.54
CA GLN A 657 15.22 35.14 14.14
C GLN A 657 14.96 34.70 12.69
N HIS A 658 15.95 34.84 11.83
CA HIS A 658 15.83 34.42 10.41
C HIS A 658 16.83 33.32 10.14
N PHE A 659 16.34 32.19 9.63
CA PHE A 659 17.14 31.04 9.25
C PHE A 659 16.68 30.52 7.88
N LEU A 660 17.64 30.39 6.94
CA LEU A 660 17.41 29.87 5.61
C LEU A 660 18.45 28.80 5.29
N ALA A 661 18.03 27.66 4.79
CA ALA A 661 18.89 26.52 4.49
C ALA A 661 18.58 25.88 3.13
N LEU A 662 19.65 25.42 2.49
CA LEU A 662 19.65 24.58 1.31
C LEU A 662 20.32 23.25 1.66
N GLN A 663 19.68 22.15 1.39
CA GLN A 663 20.22 20.81 1.55
C GLN A 663 20.08 20.03 0.24
N VAL A 664 21.09 19.25 -0.09
CA VAL A 664 21.04 18.28 -1.19
C VAL A 664 21.26 16.89 -0.61
N GLN A 665 20.35 15.96 -0.88
CA GLN A 665 20.45 14.57 -0.47
C GLN A 665 20.57 13.68 -1.71
N GLY A 666 21.63 12.86 -1.77
CA GLY A 666 21.73 11.71 -2.67
C GLY A 666 21.21 10.46 -1.96
N GLN A 667 20.24 9.78 -2.56
CA GLN A 667 19.68 8.52 -2.05
C GLN A 667 20.05 7.39 -3.01
N GLN A 668 20.85 6.43 -2.53
CA GLN A 668 21.22 5.23 -3.27
C GLN A 668 20.55 4.01 -2.68
N ARG A 669 19.69 3.33 -3.45
CA ARG A 669 19.16 2.01 -3.11
C ARG A 669 20.19 0.94 -3.48
N ILE A 670 20.78 0.26 -2.49
CA ILE A 670 21.80 -0.78 -2.68
C ILE A 670 21.19 -2.17 -2.80
N ALA A 671 20.07 -2.43 -2.13
CA ALA A 671 19.27 -3.65 -2.25
C ALA A 671 17.78 -3.31 -2.00
N THR A 672 16.90 -4.30 -2.12
CA THR A 672 15.49 -4.14 -1.74
C THR A 672 15.43 -3.69 -0.28
N ASN A 673 14.77 -2.57 0.01
CA ASN A 673 14.65 -1.97 1.36
C ASN A 673 15.96 -1.44 2.01
N HIS A 674 17.11 -1.42 1.31
CA HIS A 674 18.38 -0.93 1.84
C HIS A 674 18.82 0.35 1.12
N PHE A 675 19.08 1.41 1.89
CA PHE A 675 19.38 2.74 1.36
C PHE A 675 20.60 3.34 2.03
N ILE A 676 21.46 4.00 1.23
CA ILE A 676 22.52 4.89 1.70
C ILE A 676 22.11 6.30 1.32
N LEU A 677 22.19 7.23 2.28
CA LEU A 677 21.88 8.64 2.08
C LEU A 677 23.13 9.47 2.36
N LEU A 678 23.48 10.36 1.44
CA LEU A 678 24.49 11.41 1.66
C LEU A 678 23.76 12.75 1.63
N ARG A 679 23.90 13.54 2.70
CA ARG A 679 23.33 14.88 2.85
C ARG A 679 24.42 15.91 2.99
N ILE A 680 24.28 17.01 2.26
CA ILE A 680 25.12 18.20 2.39
C ILE A 680 24.16 19.38 2.54
N ALA A 681 24.41 20.21 3.55
CA ALA A 681 23.57 21.36 3.85
C ALA A 681 24.42 22.63 4.05
N ALA A 682 23.85 23.74 3.62
CA ALA A 682 24.37 25.07 3.87
C ALA A 682 23.23 25.95 4.41
N ALA A 683 23.51 26.76 5.43
CA ALA A 683 22.53 27.67 6.00
C ALA A 683 23.11 29.05 6.30
N GLN A 684 22.23 30.02 6.25
CA GLN A 684 22.45 31.42 6.65
C GLN A 684 21.44 31.81 7.73
N HIS A 685 21.87 32.62 8.70
CA HIS A 685 21.00 33.08 9.78
C HIS A 685 21.42 34.45 10.29
N ALA A 686 20.46 35.28 10.73
CA ALA A 686 20.69 36.56 11.35
C ALA A 686 19.43 37.00 12.14
N ASP A 687 19.59 37.95 13.08
CA ASP A 687 18.46 38.57 13.79
C ASP A 687 17.69 39.57 12.94
N GLU A 688 18.36 40.19 11.96
CA GLU A 688 17.68 41.06 10.98
C GLU A 688 17.77 40.45 9.59
N PHE A 689 16.66 40.41 8.87
CA PHE A 689 16.56 39.76 7.55
C PHE A 689 17.57 40.30 6.53
N LYS A 690 17.83 41.62 6.56
CA LYS A 690 18.79 42.25 5.65
C LYS A 690 20.23 41.75 5.79
N HIS A 691 20.59 41.21 6.95
CA HIS A 691 21.96 40.72 7.28
C HIS A 691 22.10 39.21 7.14
N VAL A 692 21.07 38.48 6.70
CA VAL A 692 21.07 37.00 6.59
C VAL A 692 22.24 36.51 5.74
N PHE A 693 22.56 37.18 4.64
CA PHE A 693 23.59 36.75 3.71
C PHE A 693 24.99 37.37 3.99
N GLU A 694 25.12 38.16 5.02
CA GLU A 694 26.39 38.81 5.40
C GLU A 694 27.21 37.99 6.39
N ARG A 695 26.60 37.05 7.08
CA ARG A 695 27.23 36.21 8.09
C ARG A 695 27.93 34.97 7.49
N LYS A 696 28.78 34.35 8.28
CA LYS A 696 29.52 33.13 7.89
C LYS A 696 28.54 32.00 7.69
N THR A 697 28.59 31.34 6.52
CA THR A 697 27.77 30.20 6.17
C THR A 697 27.98 29.02 7.10
N MET A 698 26.90 28.49 7.66
CA MET A 698 26.89 27.23 8.37
C MET A 698 26.88 26.09 7.36
N LEU A 699 27.82 25.14 7.51
CA LEU A 699 27.94 23.98 6.62
C LEU A 699 27.80 22.69 7.42
N GLY A 700 27.11 21.73 6.90
CA GLY A 700 26.94 20.42 7.50
C GLY A 700 26.95 19.29 6.47
N GLY A 701 27.42 18.13 6.88
CA GLY A 701 27.44 16.93 6.07
C GLY A 701 27.06 15.70 6.90
N GLN A 702 26.42 14.74 6.26
CA GLN A 702 25.88 13.57 6.93
C GLN A 702 25.83 12.36 6.01
N LEU A 703 26.28 11.22 6.50
CA LEU A 703 26.12 9.91 5.86
C LEU A 703 25.19 9.04 6.69
N ALA A 704 24.21 8.42 6.06
CA ALA A 704 23.28 7.54 6.74
C ALA A 704 23.08 6.24 5.98
N TYR A 705 22.85 5.16 6.73
CA TYR A 705 22.38 3.89 6.21
C TYR A 705 21.03 3.57 6.84
N TYR A 706 20.09 3.11 6.01
CA TYR A 706 18.74 2.71 6.43
C TYR A 706 18.35 1.36 5.87
N TYR A 707 17.71 0.57 6.72
CA TYR A 707 16.95 -0.61 6.33
C TYR A 707 15.46 -0.38 6.61
N ASN A 708 14.65 -0.38 5.56
CA ASN A 708 13.21 -0.15 5.67
C ASN A 708 12.49 -1.43 6.12
N THR A 709 12.17 -1.51 7.41
CA THR A 709 11.52 -2.66 8.04
C THR A 709 10.00 -2.48 8.13
N VAL A 710 9.28 -3.55 8.46
CA VAL A 710 7.83 -3.50 8.75
C VAL A 710 7.49 -2.69 10.01
N LEU A 711 8.46 -2.50 10.92
CA LEU A 711 8.33 -1.69 12.12
C LEU A 711 8.78 -0.24 11.89
N GLY A 712 9.02 0.16 10.65
CA GLY A 712 9.56 1.44 10.26
C GLY A 712 11.06 1.39 9.93
N PRO A 713 11.66 2.51 9.47
CA PRO A 713 13.07 2.57 9.14
C PRO A 713 13.97 2.30 10.34
N LEU A 714 14.91 1.36 10.18
CA LEU A 714 16.06 1.15 11.07
C LEU A 714 17.26 1.87 10.45
N GLY A 715 17.85 2.84 11.15
CA GLY A 715 18.89 3.67 10.60
C GLY A 715 20.01 4.00 11.54
N ALA A 716 21.17 4.28 10.95
CA ALA A 716 22.34 4.85 11.60
C ALA A 716 22.85 6.00 10.76
N THR A 717 23.08 7.14 11.41
CA THR A 717 23.49 8.38 10.77
C THR A 717 24.71 8.94 11.45
N LEU A 718 25.75 9.30 10.68
CA LEU A 718 26.94 9.96 11.15
C LEU A 718 27.08 11.32 10.47
N GLY A 719 27.25 12.38 11.24
CA GLY A 719 27.31 13.73 10.71
C GLY A 719 28.28 14.65 11.40
N TYR A 720 28.57 15.76 10.72
CA TYR A 720 29.51 16.81 11.19
C TYR A 720 29.06 18.18 10.68
N THR A 721 29.23 19.22 11.52
CA THR A 721 29.00 20.62 11.12
C THR A 721 30.20 21.50 11.52
N ASN A 722 30.42 22.59 10.78
CA ASN A 722 31.40 23.59 11.10
C ASN A 722 31.02 24.46 12.32
N LYS A 723 29.74 24.43 12.75
CA LYS A 723 29.24 25.15 13.94
C LYS A 723 29.61 24.41 15.22
N THR A 724 29.24 23.14 15.34
CA THR A 724 29.51 22.34 16.54
C THR A 724 30.92 21.76 16.59
N LYS A 725 31.53 21.52 15.41
CA LYS A 725 32.84 20.88 15.25
C LYS A 725 32.96 19.52 15.95
N LYS A 726 31.85 18.85 16.16
CA LYS A 726 31.74 17.53 16.80
C LYS A 726 31.10 16.54 15.82
N LEU A 727 31.53 15.28 15.86
CA LEU A 727 30.87 14.19 15.18
C LEU A 727 29.60 13.82 15.96
N ASN A 728 28.51 13.67 15.24
CA ASN A 728 27.24 13.26 15.78
C ASN A 728 26.84 11.89 15.22
N LEU A 729 26.46 10.97 16.11
CA LEU A 729 25.89 9.67 15.77
C LEU A 729 24.42 9.64 16.20
N TYR A 730 23.53 9.31 15.27
CA TYR A 730 22.12 9.12 15.55
C TYR A 730 21.67 7.74 15.08
N LEU A 731 21.00 7.02 15.96
CA LEU A 731 20.40 5.70 15.68
C LEU A 731 18.89 5.81 15.84
N ASN A 732 18.15 5.17 14.94
CA ASN A 732 16.70 5.11 15.04
C ASN A 732 16.13 3.79 14.54
N LEU A 733 14.99 3.41 15.11
CA LEU A 733 14.09 2.35 14.63
C LEU A 733 12.65 2.80 14.87
N GLY A 734 11.82 2.69 13.87
CA GLY A 734 10.39 2.95 14.00
C GLY A 734 9.88 4.00 13.04
N PHE A 735 8.73 4.58 13.36
CA PHE A 735 8.03 5.57 12.54
C PHE A 735 8.22 7.00 13.06
N GLU A 736 8.14 7.97 12.16
CA GLU A 736 8.11 9.39 12.50
C GLU A 736 6.74 9.75 13.12
N PHE A 737 6.73 10.35 14.34
CA PHE A 737 5.54 10.90 14.98
C PHE A 737 5.87 11.96 16.04
#